data_ef1ef9fb66b1b70e508bb06aaa0336f9
#
_entry.id   ef1ef9fb66b1b70e508bb06aaa0336f9
#
_cell.length_a   1.000
_cell.length_b   1.000
_cell.length_c   1.000
_cell.angle_alpha   90.00
_cell.angle_beta   90.00
_cell.angle_gamma   90.00
#
_symmetry.space_group_name_H-M   'P 1'
#
loop_
_entity.id
_entity.type
_entity.pdbx_description
1 polymer ?
#
loop_
_entity_poly.entity_id
_entity_poly.type
_entity_poly.pdbx_seq_one_letter_code
_entity_poly.pdbx_strand_id
1 'polypeptide(L)'
;MKISLSINGTEHELDCAPSDNLLSAIRGLGYFGVKFGDEQGLSGADTVLLDGKPVNAGSMLAAQAEGHNIVTIEALGEHPEQGWKKTEGLHPLQHAFVESGAIQCGYCTPAQILAAKALLDKKPNPSEDEVREAIAGVLCRCTGYLKPVQAVLKAAAVLRGDEPVNWDSVNWDLGSWGDKPTGDQPSDVPGDQINVMTRPKVVVTPQTQTYQTVGKPEKKVDAVKLVQGKPAFTADIDIRGMLYARVLRSPHAHALIKKIDASKARELKGVAAVLTWQDIPRVVYSTAGQSDPIPGPLDSFSLDKKVRFVGDRVAMVAAETPEIAEKALGLIDVGYELLDSILDSREAMNPNAPRIHDEPEFVNFADSNPARNLAAEIRIDIGDVEKGFKEADEIFEAEYEVPKVQQAHIEPHVCVTYWDEDDRLVIRTSTQVPFHVRRMLAPVLNLPVKRIRVIKPRIGGGFGGKQEVLMEDVPAHLTIATKRPVIYEYTREEEFTGARSRHPMKIKMKTGVKRDGTITANEMYALSDTGAYGCHALTVTGNTGHKAMALYVGNGEYRKAPNIRFYADVVYTNTPPAGAFRGYGVPQGYWPVERHMEKIARALKLDPIDFRLKNAIHAGEYHPFSTAWNEGREPRPEIVHTVGLEQCVAQGRAAIGWDDKYGNEEWRNASSSGFDGTSQPSAQRESHLRKGIGIAMVMQGTAIPYLDMGGASIKMNDDGSFNLLVGATDLGTGSDTVLAQMAAEVLGVPIEDMITYSSDTDFTPFDKGAYASSTTYISGTAAVNAAKIVAERIKIRAAAMLNAGRQVDKETRASGQVYKADDIKLVNRMAIAPDGDSVSLAKIALNALHKENQEQIMGVASYVSPVSPPPFAAQFAEVTVDMETGAVTVDKLVMAVDSGVIVNPLTASGQIEGGMTQALGYAVCEEMRYDEKGNAIERDLDRYHIFRADEMPVLETIFVETFEPSHPFGVKAVAEIPMDGVAPAVGNAILDAIGADVDEIPVTPEKVWKALKST
;
A
#
# COMPACT_ATOMS: atom_id res chain seq x y z
N MET A 1 -4.60 -7.32 41.38
CA MET A 1 -5.87 -7.97 41.82
C MET A 1 -6.06 -9.24 41.03
N LYS A 2 -6.67 -10.29 41.67
CA LYS A 2 -7.02 -11.50 40.93
C LYS A 2 -8.42 -11.33 40.34
N ILE A 3 -8.55 -11.63 39.06
CA ILE A 3 -9.82 -11.66 38.34
C ILE A 3 -9.97 -12.96 37.60
N SER A 4 -11.22 -13.36 37.31
CA SER A 4 -11.54 -14.51 36.45
C SER A 4 -12.22 -14.01 35.19
N LEU A 5 -11.68 -14.40 34.03
CA LEU A 5 -12.24 -14.08 32.72
C LEU A 5 -12.67 -15.35 32.01
N SER A 6 -13.92 -15.36 31.52
CA SER A 6 -14.45 -16.43 30.67
C SER A 6 -14.20 -16.07 29.20
N ILE A 7 -13.21 -16.69 28.56
CA ILE A 7 -12.84 -16.43 27.17
C ILE A 7 -13.08 -17.69 26.34
N ASN A 8 -13.93 -17.57 25.31
CA ASN A 8 -14.26 -18.69 24.41
C ASN A 8 -14.75 -19.93 25.15
N GLY A 9 -15.46 -19.72 26.27
CA GLY A 9 -15.97 -20.80 27.15
C GLY A 9 -14.92 -21.42 28.09
N THR A 10 -13.69 -20.85 28.14
CA THR A 10 -12.63 -21.28 29.07
C THR A 10 -12.41 -20.23 30.15
N GLU A 11 -12.40 -20.67 31.44
CA GLU A 11 -12.10 -19.79 32.56
C GLU A 11 -10.60 -19.59 32.75
N HIS A 12 -10.17 -18.34 32.90
CA HIS A 12 -8.78 -17.93 33.12
C HIS A 12 -8.67 -17.08 34.37
N GLU A 13 -7.87 -17.53 35.34
CA GLU A 13 -7.50 -16.72 36.50
C GLU A 13 -6.26 -15.87 36.17
N LEU A 14 -6.37 -14.57 36.36
CA LEU A 14 -5.30 -13.60 36.06
C LEU A 14 -4.97 -12.77 37.31
N ASP A 15 -3.69 -12.45 37.46
CA ASP A 15 -3.23 -11.40 38.39
C ASP A 15 -2.90 -10.14 37.58
N CYS A 16 -3.74 -9.14 37.67
CA CYS A 16 -3.64 -7.90 36.89
C CYS A 16 -3.61 -6.65 37.78
N ALA A 17 -3.01 -5.57 37.27
CA ALA A 17 -3.13 -4.26 37.89
C ALA A 17 -4.56 -3.70 37.66
N PRO A 18 -5.07 -2.82 38.54
CA PRO A 18 -6.39 -2.20 38.35
C PRO A 18 -6.52 -1.37 37.06
N SER A 19 -5.38 -0.95 36.51
CA SER A 19 -5.29 -0.15 35.27
C SER A 19 -5.14 -0.96 34.01
N ASP A 20 -4.96 -2.29 34.09
CA ASP A 20 -4.76 -3.14 32.92
C ASP A 20 -6.02 -3.18 32.07
N ASN A 21 -5.88 -2.97 30.76
CA ASN A 21 -6.98 -3.07 29.82
C ASN A 21 -7.22 -4.53 29.39
N LEU A 22 -8.42 -4.77 28.88
CA LEU A 22 -8.85 -6.10 28.47
C LEU A 22 -8.02 -6.63 27.29
N LEU A 23 -7.57 -5.78 26.36
CA LEU A 23 -6.72 -6.15 25.23
C LEU A 23 -5.41 -6.79 25.72
N SER A 24 -4.70 -6.13 26.64
CA SER A 24 -3.45 -6.65 27.20
C SER A 24 -3.65 -7.98 27.93
N ALA A 25 -4.74 -8.12 28.70
CA ALA A 25 -5.09 -9.34 29.41
C ALA A 25 -5.35 -10.51 28.43
N ILE A 26 -6.15 -10.28 27.39
CA ILE A 26 -6.50 -11.30 26.37
C ILE A 26 -5.26 -11.72 25.58
N ARG A 27 -4.44 -10.77 25.11
CA ARG A 27 -3.21 -11.07 24.37
C ARG A 27 -2.16 -11.77 25.24
N GLY A 28 -2.07 -11.44 26.53
CA GLY A 28 -1.20 -12.12 27.50
C GLY A 28 -1.57 -13.60 27.71
N LEU A 29 -2.81 -14.00 27.39
CA LEU A 29 -3.28 -15.38 27.39
C LEU A 29 -3.09 -16.10 26.04
N GLY A 30 -2.52 -15.43 25.02
CA GLY A 30 -2.24 -16.01 23.70
C GLY A 30 -3.34 -15.86 22.67
N TYR A 31 -4.41 -15.11 22.94
CA TYR A 31 -5.45 -14.79 21.95
C TYR A 31 -5.01 -13.64 21.05
N PHE A 32 -4.16 -13.95 20.08
CA PHE A 32 -3.53 -12.96 19.19
C PHE A 32 -4.44 -12.48 18.03
N GLY A 33 -5.64 -13.02 17.89
CA GLY A 33 -6.63 -12.52 16.94
C GLY A 33 -7.14 -11.12 17.30
N VAL A 34 -7.04 -10.73 18.57
CA VAL A 34 -7.34 -9.37 19.04
C VAL A 34 -6.12 -8.49 18.82
N LYS A 35 -6.27 -7.39 18.04
CA LYS A 35 -5.12 -6.59 17.55
C LYS A 35 -5.05 -5.22 18.21
N PHE A 36 -3.83 -4.73 18.44
CA PHE A 36 -3.59 -3.36 18.87
C PHE A 36 -3.57 -2.42 17.67
N GLY A 37 -4.41 -1.40 17.64
CA GLY A 37 -4.42 -0.38 16.59
C GLY A 37 -4.21 1.04 17.14
N ASP A 38 -4.64 1.27 18.36
CA ASP A 38 -4.49 2.53 19.12
C ASP A 38 -4.85 2.31 20.59
N GLU A 39 -4.53 3.30 21.43
CA GLU A 39 -4.74 3.25 22.89
C GLU A 39 -6.19 3.54 23.30
N GLN A 40 -7.00 4.12 22.41
CA GLN A 40 -8.34 4.62 22.69
C GLN A 40 -9.45 3.71 22.14
N GLY A 41 -9.08 2.69 21.35
CA GLY A 41 -10.02 1.78 20.67
C GLY A 41 -10.71 2.39 19.45
N LEU A 42 -10.23 3.53 18.95
CA LEU A 42 -10.81 4.22 17.78
C LEU A 42 -10.65 3.44 16.48
N SER A 43 -9.59 2.66 16.36
CA SER A 43 -9.36 1.81 15.18
C SER A 43 -10.32 0.61 15.12
N GLY A 44 -10.86 0.18 16.25
CA GLY A 44 -11.72 -1.00 16.38
C GLY A 44 -11.05 -2.33 16.08
N ALA A 45 -9.72 -2.37 15.82
CA ALA A 45 -9.00 -3.61 15.52
C ALA A 45 -8.97 -4.59 16.71
N ASP A 46 -9.24 -4.09 17.91
CA ASP A 46 -9.30 -4.78 19.19
C ASP A 46 -10.72 -5.24 19.57
N THR A 47 -11.67 -5.18 18.64
CA THR A 47 -13.06 -5.60 18.90
C THR A 47 -13.15 -7.07 19.29
N VAL A 48 -13.83 -7.33 20.42
CA VAL A 48 -14.27 -8.65 20.90
C VAL A 48 -15.78 -8.63 21.13
N LEU A 49 -16.41 -9.80 21.31
CA LEU A 49 -17.80 -9.85 21.75
C LEU A 49 -17.87 -10.08 23.27
N LEU A 50 -18.47 -9.15 23.99
CA LEU A 50 -18.79 -9.27 25.41
C LEU A 50 -20.28 -9.54 25.56
N ASP A 51 -20.66 -10.73 26.02
CA ASP A 51 -22.04 -11.20 26.05
C ASP A 51 -22.77 -11.00 24.70
N GLY A 52 -22.07 -11.29 23.59
CA GLY A 52 -22.58 -11.19 22.22
C GLY A 52 -22.65 -9.76 21.65
N LYS A 53 -22.12 -8.75 22.36
CA LYS A 53 -22.07 -7.35 21.89
C LYS A 53 -20.64 -6.96 21.54
N PRO A 54 -20.39 -6.29 20.41
CA PRO A 54 -19.05 -5.81 20.07
C PRO A 54 -18.60 -4.71 21.05
N VAL A 55 -17.40 -4.86 21.59
CA VAL A 55 -16.73 -3.89 22.47
C VAL A 55 -15.25 -3.77 22.10
N ASN A 56 -14.65 -2.60 22.32
CA ASN A 56 -13.23 -2.36 22.08
C ASN A 56 -12.44 -2.72 23.35
N ALA A 57 -11.65 -3.79 23.26
CA ALA A 57 -10.91 -4.33 24.40
C ALA A 57 -9.81 -3.39 24.93
N GLY A 58 -9.22 -2.53 24.09
CA GLY A 58 -8.19 -1.56 24.48
C GLY A 58 -8.73 -0.41 25.35
N SER A 59 -10.01 -0.04 25.18
CA SER A 59 -10.67 1.02 25.96
C SER A 59 -11.40 0.52 27.21
N MET A 60 -11.43 -0.81 27.45
CA MET A 60 -12.10 -1.44 28.58
C MET A 60 -11.08 -1.97 29.59
N LEU A 61 -11.28 -1.75 30.88
CA LEU A 61 -10.44 -2.35 31.93
C LEU A 61 -10.72 -3.86 32.04
N ALA A 62 -9.66 -4.67 32.22
CA ALA A 62 -9.78 -6.11 32.37
C ALA A 62 -10.75 -6.50 33.50
N ALA A 63 -10.71 -5.77 34.62
CA ALA A 63 -11.60 -5.98 35.76
C ALA A 63 -13.09 -5.75 35.45
N GLN A 64 -13.44 -4.96 34.44
CA GLN A 64 -14.84 -4.74 34.05
C GLN A 64 -15.43 -5.94 33.29
N ALA A 65 -14.57 -6.79 32.76
CA ALA A 65 -15.00 -7.99 32.02
C ALA A 65 -15.17 -9.21 32.92
N GLU A 66 -14.90 -9.11 34.26
CA GLU A 66 -15.09 -10.21 35.20
C GLU A 66 -16.56 -10.61 35.27
N GLY A 67 -16.84 -11.91 35.16
CA GLY A 67 -18.19 -12.46 35.16
C GLY A 67 -18.96 -12.36 33.84
N HIS A 68 -18.33 -11.83 32.77
CA HIS A 68 -18.87 -11.76 31.42
C HIS A 68 -18.25 -12.82 30.51
N ASN A 69 -18.97 -13.18 29.45
CA ASN A 69 -18.48 -14.10 28.42
C ASN A 69 -17.83 -13.33 27.27
N ILE A 70 -16.54 -13.56 27.07
CA ILE A 70 -15.76 -12.93 26.01
C ILE A 70 -15.62 -13.92 24.86
N VAL A 71 -15.95 -13.48 23.64
CA VAL A 71 -15.73 -14.26 22.41
C VAL A 71 -14.74 -13.53 21.52
N THR A 72 -13.67 -14.22 21.17
CA THR A 72 -12.67 -13.75 20.19
C THR A 72 -12.80 -14.53 18.88
N ILE A 73 -12.06 -14.12 17.85
CA ILE A 73 -12.12 -14.76 16.52
C ILE A 73 -11.75 -16.26 16.57
N GLU A 74 -10.89 -16.64 17.49
CA GLU A 74 -10.43 -18.01 17.70
C GLU A 74 -11.55 -18.98 18.12
N ALA A 75 -12.71 -18.47 18.57
CA ALA A 75 -13.89 -19.30 18.87
C ALA A 75 -14.74 -19.62 17.65
N LEU A 76 -14.51 -18.98 16.51
CA LEU A 76 -15.36 -19.17 15.34
C LEU A 76 -14.87 -20.33 14.47
N GLY A 77 -15.83 -21.15 14.03
CA GLY A 77 -15.56 -22.30 13.19
C GLY A 77 -14.87 -23.45 13.93
N GLU A 78 -14.64 -24.54 13.21
CA GLU A 78 -13.81 -25.64 13.64
C GLU A 78 -12.37 -25.36 13.20
N HIS A 79 -11.42 -25.48 14.10
CA HIS A 79 -9.99 -25.36 13.78
C HIS A 79 -9.39 -26.76 13.68
N PRO A 80 -9.42 -27.44 12.52
CA PRO A 80 -8.80 -28.74 12.39
C PRO A 80 -7.30 -28.58 12.66
N GLU A 81 -6.75 -29.40 13.53
CA GLU A 81 -5.32 -29.39 13.90
C GLU A 81 -4.38 -29.47 12.70
N GLN A 82 -4.86 -30.02 11.57
CA GLN A 82 -4.13 -30.25 10.35
C GLN A 82 -4.69 -29.48 9.12
N GLY A 83 -5.50 -28.46 9.31
CA GLY A 83 -6.21 -27.74 8.24
C GLY A 83 -5.38 -26.68 7.51
N TRP A 84 -4.12 -26.94 7.19
CA TRP A 84 -3.29 -25.99 6.46
C TRP A 84 -3.91 -25.65 5.10
N LYS A 85 -4.21 -24.36 4.89
CA LYS A 85 -4.91 -23.81 3.70
C LYS A 85 -6.31 -24.38 3.40
N LYS A 86 -6.91 -25.16 4.30
CA LYS A 86 -8.24 -25.70 4.11
C LYS A 86 -9.31 -24.73 4.63
N THR A 87 -10.36 -24.57 3.87
CA THR A 87 -11.54 -23.77 4.24
C THR A 87 -12.64 -24.58 4.91
N GLU A 88 -12.54 -25.92 4.89
CA GLU A 88 -13.45 -26.82 5.58
C GLU A 88 -13.43 -26.53 7.08
N GLY A 89 -14.61 -26.44 7.70
CA GLY A 89 -14.78 -26.14 9.12
C GLY A 89 -14.70 -24.65 9.49
N LEU A 90 -14.41 -23.74 8.56
CA LEU A 90 -14.53 -22.31 8.80
C LEU A 90 -15.98 -21.88 9.04
N HIS A 91 -16.20 -20.93 9.93
CA HIS A 91 -17.50 -20.27 10.05
C HIS A 91 -17.88 -19.60 8.70
N PRO A 92 -19.17 -19.55 8.27
CA PRO A 92 -19.59 -18.96 7.02
C PRO A 92 -19.04 -17.54 6.76
N LEU A 93 -18.96 -16.69 7.80
CA LEU A 93 -18.32 -15.37 7.70
C LEU A 93 -16.84 -15.48 7.36
N GLN A 94 -16.09 -16.34 8.07
CA GLN A 94 -14.65 -16.53 7.78
C GLN A 94 -14.45 -17.03 6.35
N HIS A 95 -15.27 -17.98 5.91
CA HIS A 95 -15.22 -18.53 4.58
C HIS A 95 -15.52 -17.47 3.52
N ALA A 96 -16.61 -16.70 3.70
CA ALA A 96 -16.98 -15.62 2.78
C ALA A 96 -15.88 -14.56 2.62
N PHE A 97 -15.20 -14.18 3.71
CA PHE A 97 -14.07 -13.26 3.66
C PHE A 97 -12.89 -13.81 2.85
N VAL A 98 -12.61 -15.11 2.95
CA VAL A 98 -11.57 -15.77 2.15
C VAL A 98 -11.92 -15.74 0.65
N GLU A 99 -13.16 -16.17 0.31
CA GLU A 99 -13.59 -16.33 -1.09
C GLU A 99 -13.80 -15.00 -1.82
N SER A 100 -14.29 -13.98 -1.13
CA SER A 100 -14.55 -12.67 -1.76
C SER A 100 -13.31 -11.80 -1.95
N GLY A 101 -12.15 -12.20 -1.39
CA GLY A 101 -10.96 -11.35 -1.35
C GLY A 101 -11.09 -10.15 -0.41
N ALA A 102 -11.96 -10.25 0.61
CA ALA A 102 -12.15 -9.22 1.63
C ALA A 102 -10.93 -9.02 2.53
N ILE A 103 -9.92 -9.89 2.43
CA ILE A 103 -8.70 -9.88 3.23
C ILE A 103 -7.55 -9.35 2.41
N GLN A 104 -7.02 -8.19 2.78
CA GLN A 104 -5.73 -7.72 2.24
C GLN A 104 -4.62 -7.92 3.29
N CYS A 105 -4.31 -6.94 4.13
CA CYS A 105 -3.32 -7.14 5.19
C CYS A 105 -3.82 -8.08 6.30
N GLY A 106 -5.13 -8.15 6.53
CA GLY A 106 -5.77 -9.05 7.50
C GLY A 106 -5.77 -8.55 8.94
N TYR A 107 -5.27 -7.33 9.21
CA TYR A 107 -5.13 -6.82 10.56
C TYR A 107 -6.48 -6.49 11.22
N CYS A 108 -7.39 -5.83 10.51
CA CYS A 108 -8.74 -5.51 10.96
C CYS A 108 -9.74 -6.66 10.75
N THR A 109 -9.39 -7.69 9.99
CA THR A 109 -10.31 -8.76 9.56
C THR A 109 -10.96 -9.51 10.72
N PRO A 110 -10.25 -9.94 11.78
CA PRO A 110 -10.89 -10.59 12.94
C PRO A 110 -11.99 -9.75 13.57
N ALA A 111 -11.72 -8.47 13.78
CA ALA A 111 -12.66 -7.52 14.38
C ALA A 111 -13.89 -7.28 13.48
N GLN A 112 -13.70 -7.10 12.15
CA GLN A 112 -14.81 -6.95 11.20
C GLN A 112 -15.72 -8.20 11.19
N ILE A 113 -15.15 -9.40 11.23
CA ILE A 113 -15.91 -10.66 11.29
C ILE A 113 -16.72 -10.75 12.60
N LEU A 114 -16.15 -10.36 13.75
CA LEU A 114 -16.86 -10.37 15.04
C LEU A 114 -18.00 -9.33 15.06
N ALA A 115 -17.77 -8.12 14.55
CA ALA A 115 -18.79 -7.09 14.42
C ALA A 115 -19.95 -7.55 13.51
N ALA A 116 -19.61 -8.14 12.35
CA ALA A 116 -20.60 -8.75 11.44
C ALA A 116 -21.36 -9.91 12.09
N LYS A 117 -20.68 -10.77 12.86
CA LYS A 117 -21.35 -11.86 13.60
C LYS A 117 -22.40 -11.32 14.57
N ALA A 118 -22.07 -10.29 15.34
CA ALA A 118 -23.01 -9.65 16.26
C ALA A 118 -24.25 -9.07 15.55
N LEU A 119 -24.08 -8.57 14.31
CA LEU A 119 -25.21 -8.17 13.48
C LEU A 119 -26.04 -9.37 13.05
N LEU A 120 -25.42 -10.41 12.46
CA LEU A 120 -26.14 -11.57 11.90
C LEU A 120 -26.85 -12.40 12.96
N ASP A 121 -26.31 -12.46 14.19
CA ASP A 121 -26.99 -13.11 15.33
C ASP A 121 -28.31 -12.43 15.72
N LYS A 122 -28.42 -11.10 15.48
CA LYS A 122 -29.61 -10.30 15.76
C LYS A 122 -30.54 -10.19 14.55
N LYS A 123 -29.94 -10.02 13.36
CA LYS A 123 -30.65 -9.80 12.10
C LYS A 123 -30.06 -10.68 11.00
N PRO A 124 -30.64 -11.88 10.76
CA PRO A 124 -30.13 -12.82 9.76
C PRO A 124 -30.22 -12.33 8.31
N ASN A 125 -31.04 -11.33 8.02
CA ASN A 125 -31.21 -10.73 6.70
C ASN A 125 -30.98 -9.20 6.78
N PRO A 126 -29.72 -8.73 6.90
CA PRO A 126 -29.40 -7.31 6.94
C PRO A 126 -29.46 -6.69 5.54
N SER A 127 -29.75 -5.38 5.46
CA SER A 127 -29.50 -4.59 4.27
C SER A 127 -28.00 -4.27 4.14
N GLU A 128 -27.57 -3.78 2.98
CA GLU A 128 -26.18 -3.33 2.78
C GLU A 128 -25.80 -2.23 3.75
N ASP A 129 -26.68 -1.23 3.95
CA ASP A 129 -26.44 -0.11 4.88
C ASP A 129 -26.28 -0.58 6.33
N GLU A 130 -27.08 -1.56 6.76
CA GLU A 130 -26.94 -2.14 8.09
C GLU A 130 -25.62 -2.91 8.26
N VAL A 131 -25.12 -3.54 7.21
CA VAL A 131 -23.79 -4.16 7.23
C VAL A 131 -22.72 -3.09 7.30
N ARG A 132 -22.83 -2.02 6.50
CA ARG A 132 -21.88 -0.88 6.52
C ARG A 132 -21.83 -0.26 7.92
N GLU A 133 -22.98 0.04 8.51
CA GLU A 133 -23.08 0.57 9.88
C GLU A 133 -22.45 -0.38 10.91
N ALA A 134 -22.73 -1.69 10.83
CA ALA A 134 -22.22 -2.66 11.79
C ALA A 134 -20.69 -2.79 11.81
N ILE A 135 -20.02 -2.63 10.66
CA ILE A 135 -18.56 -2.70 10.57
C ILE A 135 -17.88 -1.31 10.55
N ALA A 136 -18.64 -0.21 10.59
CA ALA A 136 -18.09 1.15 10.54
C ALA A 136 -17.15 1.47 11.72
N GLY A 137 -17.38 0.87 12.88
CA GLY A 137 -16.52 0.99 14.06
C GLY A 137 -15.20 0.24 13.96
N VAL A 138 -14.93 -0.51 12.87
CA VAL A 138 -13.68 -1.22 12.62
C VAL A 138 -12.99 -0.64 11.39
N LEU A 139 -12.05 0.26 11.61
CA LEU A 139 -11.35 0.97 10.53
C LEU A 139 -10.52 0.01 9.66
N CYS A 140 -10.57 0.23 8.36
CA CYS A 140 -9.76 -0.46 7.38
C CYS A 140 -9.15 0.53 6.37
N ARG A 141 -7.85 0.53 6.23
CA ARG A 141 -7.15 1.40 5.27
C ARG A 141 -6.90 0.74 3.91
N CYS A 142 -7.11 -0.59 3.82
CA CYS A 142 -6.69 -1.41 2.68
C CYS A 142 -7.79 -1.62 1.64
N THR A 143 -9.06 -1.87 2.07
CA THR A 143 -10.06 -2.57 1.25
C THR A 143 -11.11 -1.68 0.60
N GLY A 144 -11.26 -0.43 1.06
CA GLY A 144 -12.41 0.40 0.64
C GLY A 144 -13.77 -0.19 1.05
N TYR A 145 -13.77 -1.18 1.93
CA TYR A 145 -14.93 -1.87 2.53
C TYR A 145 -15.87 -2.62 1.58
N LEU A 146 -15.77 -2.44 0.26
CA LEU A 146 -16.68 -3.07 -0.71
C LEU A 146 -16.76 -4.59 -0.53
N LYS A 147 -15.61 -5.27 -0.60
CA LYS A 147 -15.54 -6.74 -0.46
C LYS A 147 -15.90 -7.25 0.94
N PRO A 148 -15.48 -6.61 2.07
CA PRO A 148 -15.99 -6.95 3.39
C PRO A 148 -17.51 -6.91 3.50
N VAL A 149 -18.17 -5.87 2.98
CA VAL A 149 -19.64 -5.76 2.98
C VAL A 149 -20.26 -6.90 2.18
N GLN A 150 -19.77 -7.15 0.98
CA GLN A 150 -20.23 -8.26 0.13
C GLN A 150 -20.05 -9.63 0.80
N ALA A 151 -18.92 -9.84 1.49
CA ALA A 151 -18.67 -11.07 2.24
C ALA A 151 -19.68 -11.29 3.36
N VAL A 152 -20.06 -10.25 4.09
CA VAL A 152 -21.07 -10.35 5.15
C VAL A 152 -22.45 -10.69 4.58
N LEU A 153 -22.87 -10.00 3.50
CA LEU A 153 -24.16 -10.27 2.83
C LEU A 153 -24.21 -11.70 2.30
N LYS A 154 -23.12 -12.19 1.73
CA LYS A 154 -23.02 -13.58 1.25
C LYS A 154 -23.08 -14.58 2.39
N ALA A 155 -22.35 -14.34 3.47
CA ALA A 155 -22.41 -15.20 4.66
C ALA A 155 -23.83 -15.24 5.27
N ALA A 156 -24.54 -14.11 5.26
CA ALA A 156 -25.94 -14.03 5.69
C ALA A 156 -26.85 -14.92 4.84
N ALA A 157 -26.71 -14.89 3.49
CA ALA A 157 -27.48 -15.74 2.60
C ALA A 157 -27.21 -17.24 2.83
N VAL A 158 -25.95 -17.62 3.05
CA VAL A 158 -25.58 -19.01 3.37
C VAL A 158 -26.16 -19.46 4.73
N LEU A 159 -26.09 -18.62 5.75
CA LEU A 159 -26.62 -18.94 7.09
C LEU A 159 -28.14 -19.11 7.10
N ARG A 160 -28.86 -18.43 6.21
CA ARG A 160 -30.32 -18.61 6.02
C ARG A 160 -30.67 -19.83 5.16
N GLY A 161 -29.70 -20.43 4.45
CA GLY A 161 -29.94 -21.53 3.54
C GLY A 161 -30.42 -21.09 2.14
N ASP A 162 -30.33 -19.80 1.81
CA ASP A 162 -30.69 -19.26 0.48
C ASP A 162 -29.64 -19.62 -0.58
N GLU A 163 -28.40 -19.81 -0.16
CA GLU A 163 -27.27 -20.27 -1.00
C GLU A 163 -26.69 -21.60 -0.44
N PRO A 164 -26.20 -22.49 -1.32
CA PRO A 164 -25.58 -23.72 -0.89
C PRO A 164 -24.23 -23.46 -0.18
N VAL A 165 -23.93 -24.29 0.83
CA VAL A 165 -22.63 -24.25 1.55
C VAL A 165 -21.44 -24.62 0.64
N ASN A 166 -21.73 -25.23 -0.53
CA ASN A 166 -20.67 -25.61 -1.48
C ASN A 166 -20.13 -24.39 -2.24
N TRP A 167 -19.13 -23.77 -1.66
CA TRP A 167 -18.41 -22.62 -2.19
C TRP A 167 -17.63 -22.92 -3.46
N ASP A 168 -17.25 -24.19 -3.70
CA ASP A 168 -16.59 -24.64 -4.93
C ASP A 168 -17.56 -24.64 -6.13
N SER A 169 -18.86 -24.69 -5.86
CA SER A 169 -19.93 -24.60 -6.86
C SER A 169 -20.41 -23.16 -7.10
N VAL A 170 -19.87 -22.15 -6.43
CA VAL A 170 -19.99 -20.78 -6.93
C VAL A 170 -19.32 -20.80 -8.30
N ASN A 171 -20.15 -21.01 -9.28
CA ASN A 171 -19.77 -20.97 -10.66
C ASN A 171 -19.16 -19.59 -10.87
N TRP A 172 -17.84 -19.53 -10.74
CA TRP A 172 -17.04 -18.48 -11.29
C TRP A 172 -17.11 -18.70 -12.79
N ASP A 173 -18.36 -18.71 -13.31
CA ASP A 173 -18.59 -18.59 -14.73
C ASP A 173 -17.99 -17.24 -15.07
N LEU A 174 -16.70 -17.30 -15.23
CA LEU A 174 -15.94 -16.44 -16.11
C LEU A 174 -16.66 -16.68 -17.44
N GLY A 175 -17.82 -15.99 -17.60
CA GLY A 175 -18.54 -15.98 -18.86
C GLY A 175 -17.46 -15.99 -19.90
N SER A 176 -17.41 -17.01 -20.70
CA SER A 176 -16.32 -17.42 -21.56
C SER A 176 -15.45 -16.22 -21.92
N TRP A 177 -14.21 -16.22 -21.47
CA TRP A 177 -13.26 -15.15 -21.76
C TRP A 177 -13.16 -15.07 -23.29
N GLY A 178 -14.04 -14.33 -23.93
CA GLY A 178 -14.12 -14.28 -25.38
C GLY A 178 -15.50 -13.99 -25.96
N ASP A 179 -16.60 -14.15 -25.23
CA ASP A 179 -17.93 -13.73 -25.75
C ASP A 179 -18.10 -12.23 -25.56
N LYS A 180 -18.10 -11.52 -26.68
CA LYS A 180 -18.50 -10.10 -26.73
C LYS A 180 -19.82 -9.95 -25.99
N PRO A 181 -20.06 -8.86 -25.25
CA PRO A 181 -21.37 -8.46 -24.87
C PRO A 181 -22.08 -8.12 -26.19
N THR A 182 -22.93 -9.03 -26.67
CA THR A 182 -23.95 -8.69 -27.69
C THR A 182 -24.89 -7.71 -27.02
N GLY A 183 -25.00 -6.53 -27.63
CA GLY A 183 -25.74 -5.41 -27.09
C GLY A 183 -27.17 -5.73 -26.71
N ASP A 184 -27.72 -4.85 -25.90
CA ASP A 184 -29.12 -4.63 -25.62
C ASP A 184 -29.96 -5.88 -25.31
N GLN A 185 -29.86 -6.36 -24.08
CA GLN A 185 -31.03 -6.94 -23.42
C GLN A 185 -31.24 -6.16 -22.11
N PRO A 186 -32.39 -5.50 -21.92
CA PRO A 186 -32.82 -5.10 -20.58
C PRO A 186 -33.00 -6.37 -19.76
N SER A 187 -32.40 -6.44 -18.62
CA SER A 187 -32.60 -7.55 -17.67
C SER A 187 -34.02 -7.44 -17.09
N ASP A 188 -34.99 -8.07 -17.73
CA ASP A 188 -36.23 -8.45 -17.09
C ASP A 188 -35.94 -9.61 -16.11
N VAL A 189 -35.25 -9.32 -14.99
CA VAL A 189 -35.25 -10.19 -13.83
C VAL A 189 -36.16 -9.55 -12.80
N PRO A 190 -37.24 -10.26 -12.37
CA PRO A 190 -38.13 -9.74 -11.33
C PRO A 190 -37.29 -9.42 -10.09
N GLY A 191 -37.53 -8.25 -9.47
CA GLY A 191 -36.86 -7.80 -8.26
C GLY A 191 -36.83 -8.85 -7.20
N ASP A 192 -35.69 -8.88 -6.46
CA ASP A 192 -35.33 -9.60 -5.25
C ASP A 192 -34.16 -10.59 -5.36
N GLN A 193 -33.43 -10.66 -6.45
CA GLN A 193 -32.10 -11.29 -6.41
C GLN A 193 -31.04 -10.19 -6.26
N ILE A 194 -30.62 -9.95 -5.00
CA ILE A 194 -29.47 -9.12 -4.67
C ILE A 194 -28.24 -9.78 -5.29
N ASN A 195 -27.69 -9.17 -6.32
CA ASN A 195 -26.43 -9.63 -6.93
C ASN A 195 -25.28 -9.19 -6.00
N VAL A 196 -24.98 -10.03 -5.01
CA VAL A 196 -24.15 -9.72 -3.83
C VAL A 196 -22.67 -9.53 -4.17
N MET A 197 -22.21 -9.75 -5.41
CA MET A 197 -20.81 -9.57 -5.79
C MET A 197 -20.66 -8.81 -7.11
N THR A 198 -20.25 -7.54 -7.02
CA THR A 198 -19.75 -6.82 -8.19
C THR A 198 -18.36 -7.35 -8.53
N ARG A 199 -18.24 -7.99 -9.69
CA ARG A 199 -16.94 -8.41 -10.23
C ARG A 199 -16.32 -7.23 -10.96
N PRO A 200 -14.99 -7.01 -10.85
CA PRO A 200 -14.34 -6.04 -11.70
C PRO A 200 -14.54 -6.41 -13.16
N LYS A 201 -14.95 -5.45 -13.98
CA LYS A 201 -15.08 -5.65 -15.43
C LYS A 201 -13.68 -5.75 -16.03
N VAL A 202 -13.41 -6.84 -16.74
CA VAL A 202 -12.14 -7.02 -17.47
C VAL A 202 -12.42 -6.91 -18.97
N VAL A 203 -11.81 -5.93 -19.61
CA VAL A 203 -11.85 -5.76 -21.07
C VAL A 203 -10.53 -6.27 -21.64
N VAL A 204 -10.59 -7.42 -22.30
CA VAL A 204 -9.39 -8.08 -22.85
C VAL A 204 -9.15 -7.58 -24.27
N THR A 205 -7.91 -7.15 -24.55
CA THR A 205 -7.50 -6.85 -25.93
C THR A 205 -7.17 -8.15 -26.69
N PRO A 206 -7.24 -8.18 -28.05
CA PRO A 206 -7.16 -9.42 -28.85
C PRO A 206 -5.84 -10.22 -28.76
N GLN A 207 -4.87 -9.77 -27.99
CA GLN A 207 -3.52 -10.36 -27.93
C GLN A 207 -3.24 -11.19 -26.68
N THR A 208 -4.19 -11.35 -25.76
CA THR A 208 -3.96 -12.08 -24.49
C THR A 208 -4.00 -13.59 -24.69
N GLN A 209 -2.99 -14.26 -24.13
CA GLN A 209 -2.94 -15.73 -24.07
C GLN A 209 -3.82 -16.23 -22.92
N THR A 210 -4.40 -17.42 -23.07
CA THR A 210 -5.10 -18.08 -21.97
C THR A 210 -4.12 -18.88 -21.13
N TYR A 211 -4.06 -18.60 -19.83
CA TYR A 211 -3.20 -19.27 -18.85
C TYR A 211 -4.00 -20.20 -17.93
N GLN A 212 -3.34 -21.12 -17.22
CA GLN A 212 -3.96 -22.06 -16.29
C GLN A 212 -4.20 -21.42 -14.91
N THR A 213 -3.23 -20.69 -14.40
CA THR A 213 -3.24 -20.03 -13.08
C THR A 213 -3.21 -18.51 -13.18
N VAL A 214 -2.43 -17.93 -14.08
CA VAL A 214 -2.39 -16.48 -14.33
C VAL A 214 -3.73 -16.02 -14.89
N GLY A 215 -4.24 -14.90 -14.38
CA GLY A 215 -5.56 -14.36 -14.73
C GLY A 215 -6.72 -15.00 -13.95
N LYS A 216 -6.44 -15.92 -13.02
CA LYS A 216 -7.46 -16.56 -12.19
C LYS A 216 -7.61 -15.85 -10.84
N PRO A 217 -8.83 -15.81 -10.26
CA PRO A 217 -9.10 -15.17 -8.97
C PRO A 217 -8.71 -16.10 -7.81
N GLU A 218 -7.42 -16.42 -7.71
CA GLU A 218 -6.91 -17.29 -6.66
C GLU A 218 -7.01 -16.66 -5.28
N LYS A 219 -7.38 -17.46 -4.28
CA LYS A 219 -7.45 -17.06 -2.88
C LYS A 219 -6.07 -16.68 -2.36
N LYS A 220 -6.00 -15.69 -1.50
CA LYS A 220 -4.74 -15.29 -0.87
C LYS A 220 -4.15 -16.46 -0.06
N VAL A 221 -2.88 -16.81 -0.29
CA VAL A 221 -2.22 -18.02 0.29
C VAL A 221 -2.21 -18.05 1.82
N ASP A 222 -2.38 -16.92 2.49
CA ASP A 222 -2.41 -16.78 3.94
C ASP A 222 -3.79 -16.43 4.52
N ALA A 223 -4.83 -16.34 3.68
CA ALA A 223 -6.15 -15.87 4.08
C ALA A 223 -6.75 -16.70 5.23
N VAL A 224 -6.66 -18.03 5.16
CA VAL A 224 -7.24 -18.94 6.14
C VAL A 224 -6.69 -18.69 7.55
N LYS A 225 -5.35 -18.54 7.70
CA LYS A 225 -4.76 -18.27 9.01
C LYS A 225 -5.15 -16.91 9.58
N LEU A 226 -5.36 -15.90 8.71
CA LEU A 226 -5.74 -14.54 9.12
C LEU A 226 -7.17 -14.49 9.66
N VAL A 227 -8.13 -15.17 9.02
CA VAL A 227 -9.52 -15.24 9.53
C VAL A 227 -9.66 -16.09 10.78
N GLN A 228 -8.70 -16.96 11.06
CA GLN A 228 -8.66 -17.77 12.28
C GLN A 228 -7.97 -17.07 13.46
N GLY A 229 -7.44 -15.86 13.28
CA GLY A 229 -6.72 -15.13 14.32
C GLY A 229 -5.35 -15.73 14.69
N LYS A 230 -4.81 -16.64 13.88
CA LYS A 230 -3.49 -17.26 14.17
C LYS A 230 -2.38 -16.22 14.20
N PRO A 231 -1.36 -16.39 15.09
CA PRO A 231 -0.22 -15.49 15.16
C PRO A 231 0.44 -15.31 13.79
N ALA A 232 0.54 -14.07 13.31
CA ALA A 232 1.06 -13.77 11.98
C ALA A 232 1.89 -12.47 11.91
N PHE A 233 1.62 -11.52 12.77
CA PHE A 233 2.22 -10.18 12.77
C PHE A 233 3.43 -10.08 13.72
N THR A 234 4.15 -8.97 13.65
CA THR A 234 5.38 -8.78 14.46
C THR A 234 5.10 -8.85 15.95
N ALA A 235 4.02 -8.22 16.42
CA ALA A 235 3.65 -8.22 17.84
C ALA A 235 3.01 -9.53 18.32
N ASP A 236 2.71 -10.47 17.42
CA ASP A 236 2.11 -11.77 17.78
C ASP A 236 3.21 -12.79 18.17
N ILE A 237 4.12 -12.38 19.04
CA ILE A 237 5.22 -13.20 19.55
C ILE A 237 5.42 -12.93 21.05
N ASP A 238 5.63 -13.98 21.80
CA ASP A 238 6.05 -13.91 23.20
C ASP A 238 7.42 -14.59 23.34
N ILE A 239 8.40 -13.83 23.83
CA ILE A 239 9.74 -14.33 24.10
C ILE A 239 10.01 -14.17 25.59
N ARG A 240 10.35 -15.27 26.26
CA ARG A 240 10.60 -15.27 27.69
C ARG A 240 11.60 -14.17 28.10
N GLY A 241 11.18 -13.32 29.04
CA GLY A 241 12.00 -12.23 29.57
C GLY A 241 12.12 -11.01 28.67
N MET A 242 11.21 -10.87 27.69
CA MET A 242 11.13 -9.72 26.81
C MET A 242 10.91 -8.43 27.61
N LEU A 243 11.62 -7.36 27.19
CA LEU A 243 11.49 -6.01 27.72
C LEU A 243 10.67 -5.16 26.76
N TYR A 244 10.06 -4.13 27.30
CA TYR A 244 9.28 -3.14 26.56
C TYR A 244 10.06 -1.84 26.41
N ALA A 245 10.24 -1.37 25.20
CA ALA A 245 10.89 -0.10 24.93
C ALA A 245 9.89 1.05 24.88
N ARG A 246 10.34 2.23 25.33
CA ARG A 246 9.70 3.54 25.13
C ARG A 246 10.75 4.58 24.81
N VAL A 247 10.35 5.64 24.12
CA VAL A 247 11.24 6.73 23.68
C VAL A 247 10.78 8.06 24.25
N LEU A 248 11.67 8.75 24.95
CA LEU A 248 11.45 10.15 25.34
C LEU A 248 11.55 11.03 24.09
N ARG A 249 10.52 11.80 23.81
CA ARG A 249 10.45 12.67 22.66
C ARG A 249 10.56 14.14 23.04
N SER A 250 11.09 14.97 22.14
CA SER A 250 11.27 16.41 22.36
C SER A 250 9.91 17.13 22.38
N PRO A 251 9.67 18.00 23.37
CA PRO A 251 8.53 18.93 23.36
C PRO A 251 8.83 20.22 22.57
N HIS A 252 10.02 20.35 21.97
CA HIS A 252 10.47 21.56 21.29
C HIS A 252 10.75 21.27 19.81
N ALA A 253 10.36 22.21 18.96
CA ALA A 253 10.58 22.14 17.52
C ALA A 253 12.06 22.26 17.14
N HIS A 254 12.88 23.03 17.89
CA HIS A 254 14.28 23.22 17.62
C HIS A 254 15.02 23.57 18.92
N ALA A 255 15.94 22.70 19.36
CA ALA A 255 16.69 22.94 20.58
C ALA A 255 17.99 22.14 20.66
N LEU A 256 18.96 22.63 21.44
CA LEU A 256 20.14 21.88 21.85
C LEU A 256 19.90 21.24 23.24
N ILE A 257 20.24 19.96 23.39
CA ILE A 257 20.25 19.26 24.67
C ILE A 257 21.55 19.61 25.38
N LYS A 258 21.50 20.53 26.35
CA LYS A 258 22.68 20.99 27.12
C LYS A 258 23.00 20.06 28.27
N LYS A 259 21.98 19.42 28.84
CA LYS A 259 22.08 18.48 29.95
C LYS A 259 21.02 17.39 29.79
N ILE A 260 21.37 16.16 30.07
CA ILE A 260 20.43 15.05 30.24
C ILE A 260 20.84 14.24 31.47
N ASP A 261 19.94 14.07 32.43
CA ASP A 261 20.16 13.29 33.64
C ASP A 261 19.11 12.17 33.74
N ALA A 262 19.57 10.97 33.46
CA ALA A 262 18.76 9.74 33.49
C ALA A 262 18.96 8.91 34.77
N SER A 263 19.67 9.43 35.81
CA SER A 263 20.03 8.68 37.01
C SER A 263 18.82 8.09 37.72
N LYS A 264 17.80 8.91 37.98
CA LYS A 264 16.55 8.47 38.64
C LYS A 264 15.77 7.43 37.81
N ALA A 265 15.78 7.55 36.48
CA ALA A 265 15.15 6.58 35.60
C ALA A 265 15.90 5.23 35.65
N ARG A 266 17.23 5.25 35.66
CA ARG A 266 18.08 4.05 35.77
C ARG A 266 17.92 3.33 37.11
N GLU A 267 17.63 4.03 38.19
CA GLU A 267 17.41 3.48 39.53
C GLU A 267 15.99 2.92 39.74
N LEU A 268 15.05 3.21 38.84
CA LEU A 268 13.69 2.72 38.99
C LEU A 268 13.64 1.19 38.83
N LYS A 269 13.08 0.51 39.85
CA LYS A 269 12.94 -0.95 39.83
C LYS A 269 12.18 -1.42 38.62
N GLY A 270 12.70 -2.40 37.88
CA GLY A 270 12.12 -2.96 36.66
C GLY A 270 12.65 -2.29 35.40
N VAL A 271 13.40 -1.19 35.47
CA VAL A 271 14.13 -0.61 34.32
C VAL A 271 15.41 -1.39 34.10
N ALA A 272 15.63 -1.87 32.89
CA ALA A 272 16.81 -2.63 32.50
C ALA A 272 17.89 -1.77 31.84
N ALA A 273 17.49 -0.74 31.08
CA ALA A 273 18.43 0.22 30.46
C ALA A 273 17.73 1.56 30.17
N VAL A 274 18.52 2.64 30.25
CA VAL A 274 18.18 3.97 29.73
C VAL A 274 19.40 4.44 28.93
N LEU A 275 19.20 4.68 27.64
CA LEU A 275 20.21 5.12 26.69
C LEU A 275 19.92 6.56 26.21
N THR A 276 20.97 7.37 26.16
CA THR A 276 21.01 8.73 25.65
C THR A 276 22.00 8.81 24.48
N TRP A 277 22.08 9.95 23.80
CA TRP A 277 23.07 10.15 22.75
C TRP A 277 24.52 9.94 23.18
N GLN A 278 24.81 9.93 24.47
CA GLN A 278 26.13 9.68 25.04
C GLN A 278 26.47 8.18 25.20
N ASP A 279 25.43 7.33 25.19
CA ASP A 279 25.55 5.89 25.50
C ASP A 279 25.67 5.03 24.23
N ILE A 280 25.45 5.60 23.04
CA ILE A 280 25.40 4.88 21.75
C ILE A 280 26.39 5.46 20.74
N PRO A 281 26.80 4.70 19.71
CA PRO A 281 27.63 5.23 18.63
C PRO A 281 26.98 6.41 17.91
N ARG A 282 27.74 7.50 17.70
CA ARG A 282 27.29 8.63 16.91
C ARG A 282 27.62 8.39 15.43
N VAL A 283 26.65 7.86 14.70
CA VAL A 283 26.79 7.55 13.28
C VAL A 283 25.72 8.32 12.51
N VAL A 284 26.15 9.12 11.54
CA VAL A 284 25.22 9.77 10.61
C VAL A 284 24.76 8.77 9.55
N TYR A 285 23.46 8.74 9.28
CA TYR A 285 22.89 7.87 8.25
C TYR A 285 21.64 8.54 7.61
N SER A 286 21.05 7.89 6.64
CA SER A 286 19.71 8.23 6.15
C SER A 286 18.77 7.09 6.48
N THR A 287 17.54 7.39 6.85
CA THR A 287 16.50 6.37 7.06
C THR A 287 16.05 5.73 5.75
N ALA A 288 16.15 6.46 4.62
CA ALA A 288 15.93 5.93 3.27
C ALA A 288 17.16 5.16 2.77
N GLY A 289 16.98 3.94 2.27
CA GLY A 289 18.12 3.05 1.99
C GLY A 289 18.08 2.25 0.69
N GLN A 290 17.29 2.66 -0.32
CA GLN A 290 17.03 1.83 -1.50
C GLN A 290 18.23 1.59 -2.41
N SER A 291 19.26 2.42 -2.38
CA SER A 291 20.42 2.27 -3.26
C SER A 291 21.75 2.46 -2.56
N ASP A 292 22.83 2.25 -3.30
CA ASP A 292 24.19 2.56 -2.91
C ASP A 292 24.86 3.25 -4.11
N PRO A 293 25.25 4.54 -3.99
CA PRO A 293 24.99 5.43 -2.86
C PRO A 293 23.48 5.72 -2.64
N ILE A 294 23.13 6.13 -1.41
CA ILE A 294 21.78 6.54 -1.06
C ILE A 294 21.44 7.84 -1.80
N PRO A 295 20.26 7.97 -2.45
CA PRO A 295 19.89 9.16 -3.21
C PRO A 295 19.31 10.27 -2.29
N GLY A 296 20.07 10.71 -1.30
CA GLY A 296 19.68 11.75 -0.36
C GLY A 296 20.81 12.09 0.62
N PRO A 297 20.70 13.19 1.36
CA PRO A 297 21.67 13.55 2.36
C PRO A 297 21.73 12.53 3.51
N LEU A 298 22.90 12.37 4.14
CA LEU A 298 23.00 11.69 5.43
C LEU A 298 22.91 12.76 6.52
N ASP A 299 21.81 12.77 7.24
CA ASP A 299 21.43 13.84 8.16
C ASP A 299 20.79 13.35 9.46
N SER A 300 20.60 12.03 9.60
CA SER A 300 19.89 11.42 10.72
C SER A 300 20.85 10.72 11.68
N PHE A 301 20.47 10.65 12.97
CA PHE A 301 21.16 9.91 14.02
C PHE A 301 20.15 9.09 14.83
N SER A 302 20.56 7.98 15.46
CA SER A 302 19.68 7.22 16.36
C SER A 302 19.22 8.08 17.54
N LEU A 303 20.15 8.82 18.14
CA LEU A 303 19.92 9.89 19.14
C LEU A 303 20.92 11.02 18.88
N ASP A 304 20.47 12.26 19.02
CA ASP A 304 21.31 13.43 18.82
C ASP A 304 21.27 14.39 20.03
N LYS A 305 22.27 15.27 20.13
CA LYS A 305 22.32 16.40 21.06
C LYS A 305 21.51 17.61 20.59
N LYS A 306 20.94 17.55 19.38
CA LYS A 306 20.10 18.59 18.80
C LYS A 306 18.78 17.94 18.34
N VAL A 307 17.67 18.52 18.78
CA VAL A 307 16.33 18.12 18.32
C VAL A 307 15.83 19.11 17.31
N ARG A 308 15.14 18.62 16.27
CA ARG A 308 14.80 19.40 15.07
C ARG A 308 13.30 19.48 14.79
N PHE A 309 12.46 18.77 15.55
CA PHE A 309 11.00 18.86 15.50
C PHE A 309 10.37 18.40 16.81
N VAL A 310 9.12 18.78 17.07
CA VAL A 310 8.36 18.25 18.21
C VAL A 310 8.05 16.78 17.96
N GLY A 311 8.56 15.91 18.83
CA GLY A 311 8.49 14.46 18.64
C GLY A 311 9.83 13.81 18.27
N ASP A 312 10.91 14.59 18.08
CA ASP A 312 12.26 14.05 17.84
C ASP A 312 12.78 13.27 19.06
N ARG A 313 13.66 12.30 18.82
CA ARG A 313 14.10 11.33 19.86
C ARG A 313 15.15 11.95 20.79
N VAL A 314 14.96 11.76 22.09
CA VAL A 314 15.86 12.28 23.15
C VAL A 314 16.55 11.17 23.94
N ALA A 315 15.81 10.14 24.33
CA ALA A 315 16.33 9.00 25.08
C ALA A 315 15.49 7.75 24.84
N MET A 316 16.08 6.57 25.08
CA MET A 316 15.43 5.25 24.94
C MET A 316 15.43 4.54 26.29
N VAL A 317 14.33 3.91 26.67
CA VAL A 317 14.18 3.12 27.90
C VAL A 317 13.75 1.71 27.55
N ALA A 318 14.32 0.70 28.23
CA ALA A 318 13.82 -0.67 28.25
C ALA A 318 13.46 -1.07 29.67
N ALA A 319 12.24 -1.58 29.88
CA ALA A 319 11.75 -1.99 31.20
C ALA A 319 10.94 -3.30 31.12
N GLU A 320 10.65 -3.89 32.27
CA GLU A 320 9.92 -5.16 32.41
C GLU A 320 8.46 -5.06 31.99
N THR A 321 7.86 -3.86 32.04
CA THR A 321 6.49 -3.60 31.57
C THR A 321 6.43 -2.24 30.85
N PRO A 322 5.41 -2.02 29.97
CA PRO A 322 5.20 -0.73 29.33
C PRO A 322 5.04 0.43 30.32
N GLU A 323 4.32 0.20 31.41
CA GLU A 323 4.01 1.23 32.43
C GLU A 323 5.28 1.65 33.19
N ILE A 324 6.19 0.70 33.49
CA ILE A 324 7.50 1.02 34.09
C ILE A 324 8.35 1.83 33.12
N ALA A 325 8.35 1.47 31.84
CA ALA A 325 9.07 2.21 30.82
C ALA A 325 8.55 3.64 30.70
N GLU A 326 7.24 3.82 30.64
CA GLU A 326 6.58 5.14 30.56
C GLU A 326 6.89 5.99 31.81
N LYS A 327 6.79 5.40 33.01
CA LYS A 327 7.15 6.06 34.26
C LYS A 327 8.62 6.50 34.28
N ALA A 328 9.51 5.68 33.71
CA ALA A 328 10.94 6.01 33.64
C ALA A 328 11.21 7.21 32.74
N LEU A 329 10.46 7.39 31.62
CA LEU A 329 10.58 8.57 30.77
C LEU A 329 10.34 9.86 31.56
N GLY A 330 9.33 9.89 32.43
CA GLY A 330 9.02 11.04 33.30
C GLY A 330 10.07 11.35 34.39
N LEU A 331 11.05 10.47 34.59
CA LEU A 331 12.15 10.67 35.55
C LEU A 331 13.44 11.17 34.89
N ILE A 332 13.47 11.30 33.57
CA ILE A 332 14.64 11.83 32.84
C ILE A 332 14.55 13.35 32.82
N ASP A 333 15.53 14.04 33.43
CA ASP A 333 15.63 15.49 33.45
C ASP A 333 16.46 16.00 32.28
N VAL A 334 15.86 16.80 31.38
CA VAL A 334 16.47 17.33 30.16
C VAL A 334 16.52 18.84 30.19
N GLY A 335 17.70 19.41 30.10
CA GLY A 335 17.92 20.84 29.98
C GLY A 335 18.10 21.24 28.52
N TYR A 336 17.19 22.02 27.99
CA TYR A 336 17.20 22.49 26.60
C TYR A 336 17.66 23.95 26.50
N GLU A 337 18.41 24.25 25.44
CA GLU A 337 18.61 25.60 24.91
C GLU A 337 17.79 25.74 23.65
N LEU A 338 16.74 26.56 23.70
CA LEU A 338 15.82 26.75 22.58
C LEU A 338 16.50 27.51 21.45
N LEU A 339 16.23 27.09 20.23
CA LEU A 339 16.65 27.72 18.99
C LEU A 339 15.41 28.20 18.24
N ASP A 340 15.58 29.23 17.37
CA ASP A 340 14.51 29.63 16.46
C ASP A 340 14.14 28.50 15.53
N SER A 341 12.85 28.37 15.20
CA SER A 341 12.30 27.31 14.35
C SER A 341 11.64 27.87 13.10
N ILE A 342 11.65 27.07 12.04
CA ILE A 342 10.96 27.33 10.76
C ILE A 342 9.88 26.29 10.58
N LEU A 343 8.63 26.73 10.48
CA LEU A 343 7.47 25.85 10.28
C LEU A 343 6.83 26.03 8.88
N ASP A 344 7.09 27.15 8.20
CA ASP A 344 6.64 27.41 6.83
C ASP A 344 7.78 27.23 5.82
N SER A 345 7.58 26.37 4.86
CA SER A 345 8.58 26.09 3.80
C SER A 345 8.98 27.31 2.98
N ARG A 346 8.09 28.33 2.87
CA ARG A 346 8.38 29.59 2.16
C ARG A 346 9.49 30.39 2.83
N GLU A 347 9.69 30.22 4.11
CA GLU A 347 10.68 30.96 4.89
C GLU A 347 12.03 30.24 4.99
N ALA A 348 12.05 28.93 4.66
CA ALA A 348 13.20 28.07 4.88
C ALA A 348 14.50 28.57 4.22
N MET A 349 14.42 29.12 3.01
CA MET A 349 15.57 29.60 2.25
C MET A 349 15.86 31.09 2.44
N ASN A 350 15.17 31.77 3.34
CA ASN A 350 15.47 33.18 3.65
C ASN A 350 16.92 33.31 4.16
N PRO A 351 17.68 34.35 3.75
CA PRO A 351 19.10 34.47 4.14
C PRO A 351 19.37 34.52 5.66
N ASN A 352 18.37 34.92 6.45
CA ASN A 352 18.44 35.01 7.91
C ASN A 352 17.75 33.83 8.60
N ALA A 353 17.27 32.83 7.86
CA ALA A 353 16.63 31.65 8.44
C ALA A 353 17.61 30.86 9.32
N PRO A 354 17.19 30.34 10.50
CA PRO A 354 18.02 29.48 11.32
C PRO A 354 18.37 28.21 10.54
N ARG A 355 19.62 27.73 10.74
CA ARG A 355 20.06 26.47 10.10
C ARG A 355 19.53 25.27 10.89
N ILE A 356 18.82 24.39 10.22
CA ILE A 356 18.31 23.16 10.81
C ILE A 356 19.44 22.12 10.93
N HIS A 357 20.27 22.01 9.90
CA HIS A 357 21.46 21.17 9.86
C HIS A 357 22.73 22.01 9.78
N ASP A 358 23.58 21.89 10.80
CA ASP A 358 24.89 22.58 10.94
C ASP A 358 25.97 21.65 11.52
N GLU A 359 25.63 20.36 11.72
CA GLU A 359 26.55 19.36 12.22
C GLU A 359 27.64 19.02 11.20
N PRO A 360 28.90 18.83 11.66
CA PRO A 360 30.03 18.55 10.77
C PRO A 360 29.95 17.15 10.11
N GLU A 361 29.16 16.23 10.69
CA GLU A 361 28.92 14.88 10.17
C GLU A 361 27.94 14.85 9.02
N PHE A 362 27.18 15.92 8.76
CA PHE A 362 26.25 16.00 7.63
C PHE A 362 26.94 15.69 6.30
N VAL A 363 26.37 14.78 5.51
CA VAL A 363 26.89 14.42 4.19
C VAL A 363 25.96 14.93 3.11
N ASN A 364 26.46 15.85 2.30
CA ASN A 364 25.73 16.39 1.16
C ASN A 364 25.46 15.31 0.11
N PHE A 365 24.32 15.41 -0.57
CA PHE A 365 23.99 14.64 -1.74
C PHE A 365 23.53 15.57 -2.87
N ALA A 366 24.10 15.40 -4.09
CA ALA A 366 23.77 16.25 -5.25
C ALA A 366 23.86 17.76 -4.90
N ASP A 367 22.82 18.52 -5.21
CA ASP A 367 22.75 19.97 -4.98
C ASP A 367 22.16 20.36 -3.62
N SER A 368 22.19 19.44 -2.63
CA SER A 368 21.77 19.77 -1.25
C SER A 368 22.66 20.87 -0.66
N ASN A 369 22.07 21.82 0.06
CA ASN A 369 22.77 22.93 0.68
C ASN A 369 22.18 23.25 2.06
N PRO A 370 22.70 22.63 3.14
CA PRO A 370 22.15 22.83 4.48
C PRO A 370 22.29 24.26 4.99
N ALA A 371 23.21 25.06 4.44
CA ALA A 371 23.31 26.49 4.79
C ALA A 371 22.13 27.30 4.30
N ARG A 372 21.37 26.81 3.33
CA ARG A 372 20.10 27.36 2.81
C ARG A 372 18.89 26.56 3.22
N ASN A 373 19.02 25.60 4.14
CA ASN A 373 18.00 24.61 4.47
C ASN A 373 17.44 23.88 3.23
N LEU A 374 18.29 23.60 2.24
CA LEU A 374 17.94 22.94 0.98
C LEU A 374 18.38 21.46 1.05
N ALA A 375 17.43 20.54 1.07
CA ALA A 375 17.68 19.09 1.08
C ALA A 375 17.95 18.54 -0.32
N ALA A 376 17.30 19.10 -1.34
CA ALA A 376 17.51 18.73 -2.74
C ALA A 376 17.07 19.87 -3.67
N GLU A 377 17.70 19.95 -4.84
CA GLU A 377 17.32 20.85 -5.92
C GLU A 377 17.13 20.06 -7.21
N ILE A 378 16.09 20.37 -7.99
CA ILE A 378 15.79 19.69 -9.25
C ILE A 378 15.61 20.75 -10.33
N ARG A 379 16.37 20.62 -11.43
CA ARG A 379 16.32 21.54 -12.57
C ARG A 379 16.37 20.71 -13.86
N ILE A 380 15.21 20.57 -14.52
CA ILE A 380 15.05 19.78 -15.73
C ILE A 380 14.42 20.62 -16.81
N ASP A 381 15.11 20.74 -17.95
CA ASP A 381 14.62 21.33 -19.18
C ASP A 381 14.65 20.27 -20.30
N ILE A 382 13.54 20.13 -21.00
CA ILE A 382 13.36 19.24 -22.15
C ILE A 382 12.86 20.11 -23.32
N GLY A 383 13.53 20.05 -24.45
CA GLY A 383 13.23 20.90 -25.61
C GLY A 383 13.58 22.38 -25.39
N ASP A 384 12.82 23.28 -26.03
CA ASP A 384 12.98 24.75 -25.94
C ASP A 384 11.67 25.38 -25.43
N VAL A 385 11.56 25.46 -24.11
CA VAL A 385 10.34 25.92 -23.39
C VAL A 385 10.03 27.38 -23.76
N GLU A 386 11.05 28.25 -23.88
CA GLU A 386 10.86 29.65 -24.23
C GLU A 386 10.32 29.83 -25.67
N LYS A 387 10.80 28.98 -26.59
CA LYS A 387 10.24 28.93 -27.95
C LYS A 387 8.79 28.48 -27.92
N GLY A 388 8.48 27.41 -27.15
CA GLY A 388 7.13 26.89 -27.03
C GLY A 388 6.13 27.93 -26.48
N PHE A 389 6.54 28.73 -25.48
CA PHE A 389 5.71 29.86 -24.99
C PHE A 389 5.54 30.99 -26.00
N LYS A 390 6.56 31.30 -26.80
CA LYS A 390 6.45 32.32 -27.88
C LYS A 390 5.52 31.88 -29.00
N GLU A 391 5.41 30.60 -29.25
CA GLU A 391 4.56 30.03 -30.30
C GLU A 391 3.13 29.75 -29.80
N ALA A 392 2.85 29.83 -28.49
CA ALA A 392 1.51 29.71 -27.94
C ALA A 392 0.59 30.85 -28.41
N ASP A 393 -0.68 30.54 -28.60
CA ASP A 393 -1.73 31.54 -28.81
C ASP A 393 -2.21 32.12 -27.48
N GLU A 394 -2.23 31.29 -26.44
CA GLU A 394 -2.62 31.64 -25.06
C GLU A 394 -1.68 30.97 -24.05
N ILE A 395 -1.47 31.62 -22.90
CA ILE A 395 -0.66 31.11 -21.80
C ILE A 395 -1.53 31.14 -20.54
N PHE A 396 -1.56 30.01 -19.83
CA PHE A 396 -2.29 29.84 -18.60
C PHE A 396 -1.31 29.66 -17.45
N GLU A 397 -1.55 30.35 -16.34
CA GLU A 397 -0.74 30.24 -15.11
C GLU A 397 -1.68 30.06 -13.91
N ALA A 398 -1.30 29.15 -12.96
CA ALA A 398 -2.04 28.96 -11.71
C ALA A 398 -1.12 28.40 -10.62
N GLU A 399 -1.52 28.61 -9.35
CA GLU A 399 -0.84 28.07 -8.17
C GLU A 399 -1.77 27.08 -7.46
N TYR A 400 -1.17 26.02 -6.89
CA TYR A 400 -1.86 24.92 -6.25
C TYR A 400 -1.14 24.52 -4.95
N GLU A 401 -1.90 24.06 -3.96
CA GLU A 401 -1.34 23.55 -2.72
C GLU A 401 -1.84 22.12 -2.44
N VAL A 402 -0.94 21.29 -1.90
CA VAL A 402 -1.25 19.94 -1.44
C VAL A 402 -0.74 19.74 -0.01
N PRO A 403 -1.51 19.11 0.89
CA PRO A 403 -1.22 19.01 2.31
C PRO A 403 -0.24 17.89 2.65
N LYS A 404 0.24 17.94 3.90
CA LYS A 404 0.84 16.80 4.58
C LYS A 404 -0.25 15.84 5.03
N VAL A 405 -0.13 14.54 4.77
CA VAL A 405 -1.08 13.50 5.19
C VAL A 405 -0.37 12.24 5.69
N GLN A 406 -1.02 11.51 6.62
CA GLN A 406 -0.48 10.29 7.22
C GLN A 406 -0.99 9.05 6.49
N GLN A 407 -0.15 8.00 6.37
CA GLN A 407 -0.51 6.70 5.77
C GLN A 407 -1.65 6.01 6.53
N ALA A 408 -1.72 6.21 7.84
CA ALA A 408 -2.76 5.71 8.74
C ALA A 408 -3.00 4.19 8.60
N HIS A 409 -1.93 3.40 8.48
CA HIS A 409 -2.02 1.94 8.57
C HIS A 409 -2.51 1.52 9.97
N ILE A 410 -3.36 0.49 10.03
CA ILE A 410 -4.00 0.10 11.30
C ILE A 410 -2.99 -0.57 12.24
N GLU A 411 -2.09 -1.42 11.74
CA GLU A 411 -0.95 -1.91 12.53
C GLU A 411 0.08 -0.78 12.69
N PRO A 412 0.36 -0.28 13.91
CA PRO A 412 1.47 0.64 14.14
C PRO A 412 2.82 0.03 13.75
N HIS A 413 3.88 0.85 13.68
CA HIS A 413 5.24 0.32 13.57
C HIS A 413 5.57 -0.53 14.78
N VAL A 414 6.12 -1.71 14.55
CA VAL A 414 6.51 -2.64 15.61
C VAL A 414 7.77 -3.42 15.24
N CYS A 415 8.68 -3.54 16.20
CA CYS A 415 9.93 -4.27 16.05
C CYS A 415 10.27 -5.03 17.34
N VAL A 416 10.68 -6.28 17.18
CA VAL A 416 11.20 -7.15 18.27
C VAL A 416 12.63 -7.53 17.91
N THR A 417 13.56 -7.33 18.86
CA THR A 417 14.96 -7.69 18.67
C THR A 417 15.45 -8.62 19.79
N TYR A 418 16.29 -9.58 19.42
CA TYR A 418 16.88 -10.52 20.36
C TYR A 418 18.16 -11.15 19.80
N TRP A 419 18.99 -11.72 20.67
CA TRP A 419 20.13 -12.53 20.26
C TRP A 419 19.68 -13.99 20.08
N ASP A 420 20.06 -14.59 18.95
CA ASP A 420 19.88 -16.03 18.74
C ASP A 420 21.04 -16.84 19.37
N GLU A 421 20.98 -18.17 19.25
CA GLU A 421 21.96 -19.10 19.78
C GLU A 421 23.35 -18.99 19.14
N ASP A 422 23.44 -18.38 17.97
CA ASP A 422 24.68 -18.14 17.20
C ASP A 422 25.25 -16.72 17.43
N ASP A 423 24.79 -16.04 18.49
CA ASP A 423 25.17 -14.63 18.77
C ASP A 423 24.87 -13.67 17.63
N ARG A 424 23.79 -13.90 16.89
CA ARG A 424 23.31 -12.98 15.85
C ARG A 424 22.14 -12.17 16.37
N LEU A 425 22.14 -10.89 16.02
CA LEU A 425 21.02 -9.99 16.33
C LEU A 425 19.89 -10.26 15.33
N VAL A 426 18.81 -10.87 15.81
CA VAL A 426 17.59 -11.05 15.04
C VAL A 426 16.72 -9.81 15.22
N ILE A 427 16.29 -9.24 14.11
CA ILE A 427 15.39 -8.09 14.03
C ILE A 427 14.12 -8.57 13.34
N ARG A 428 13.06 -8.76 14.11
CA ARG A 428 11.72 -9.10 13.62
C ARG A 428 10.90 -7.83 13.55
N THR A 429 10.54 -7.35 12.37
CA THR A 429 9.98 -6.00 12.21
C THR A 429 8.91 -5.93 11.11
N SER A 430 7.96 -5.00 11.28
CA SER A 430 6.90 -4.70 10.30
C SER A 430 7.42 -3.76 9.20
N THR A 431 8.49 -4.14 8.50
CA THR A 431 9.15 -3.34 7.46
C THR A 431 8.82 -3.78 6.03
N GLN A 432 8.78 -2.83 5.10
CA GLN A 432 8.68 -3.08 3.65
C GLN A 432 10.03 -3.48 3.03
N VAL A 433 11.16 -3.26 3.74
CA VAL A 433 12.52 -3.28 3.17
C VAL A 433 13.54 -4.01 4.05
N PRO A 434 13.35 -5.32 4.35
CA PRO A 434 14.16 -6.04 5.33
C PRO A 434 15.67 -6.07 5.01
N PHE A 435 16.06 -6.15 3.74
CA PHE A 435 17.46 -6.12 3.34
C PHE A 435 18.10 -4.74 3.53
N HIS A 436 17.31 -3.65 3.43
CA HIS A 436 17.78 -2.31 3.74
C HIS A 436 17.94 -2.11 5.24
N VAL A 437 16.98 -2.58 6.05
CA VAL A 437 17.09 -2.57 7.51
C VAL A 437 18.41 -3.21 7.93
N ARG A 438 18.72 -4.41 7.43
CA ARG A 438 19.98 -5.10 7.72
C ARG A 438 21.22 -4.28 7.36
N ARG A 439 21.24 -3.73 6.14
CA ARG A 439 22.39 -2.98 5.63
C ARG A 439 22.59 -1.66 6.37
N MET A 440 21.52 -0.91 6.61
CA MET A 440 21.58 0.40 7.23
C MET A 440 21.92 0.32 8.72
N LEU A 441 21.40 -0.69 9.43
CA LEU A 441 21.67 -0.83 10.85
C LEU A 441 23.09 -1.35 11.16
N ALA A 442 23.73 -2.05 10.24
CA ALA A 442 25.08 -2.59 10.49
C ALA A 442 26.08 -1.52 10.97
N PRO A 443 26.29 -0.39 10.26
CA PRO A 443 27.17 0.67 10.76
C PRO A 443 26.60 1.41 11.98
N VAL A 444 25.29 1.64 12.05
CA VAL A 444 24.64 2.35 13.15
C VAL A 444 24.83 1.61 14.48
N LEU A 445 24.74 0.28 14.46
CA LEU A 445 24.93 -0.58 15.63
C LEU A 445 26.39 -1.01 15.85
N ASN A 446 27.31 -0.60 14.97
CA ASN A 446 28.70 -1.07 14.96
C ASN A 446 28.81 -2.61 14.94
N LEU A 447 27.95 -3.26 14.11
CA LEU A 447 27.94 -4.70 13.91
C LEU A 447 28.19 -5.04 12.44
N PRO A 448 28.96 -6.10 12.14
CA PRO A 448 29.07 -6.56 10.75
C PRO A 448 27.73 -7.14 10.25
N VAL A 449 27.41 -6.94 8.98
CA VAL A 449 26.16 -7.41 8.34
C VAL A 449 25.85 -8.89 8.63
N LYS A 450 26.89 -9.74 8.66
CA LYS A 450 26.74 -11.18 8.96
C LYS A 450 26.21 -11.48 10.37
N ARG A 451 26.25 -10.51 11.29
CA ARG A 451 25.71 -10.65 12.64
C ARG A 451 24.30 -10.14 12.80
N ILE A 452 23.66 -9.73 11.70
CA ILE A 452 22.29 -9.22 11.70
C ILE A 452 21.44 -10.09 10.78
N ARG A 453 20.32 -10.58 11.29
CA ARG A 453 19.26 -11.24 10.53
C ARG A 453 17.97 -10.43 10.68
N VAL A 454 17.31 -10.10 9.55
CA VAL A 454 16.03 -9.41 9.56
C VAL A 454 14.95 -10.35 9.04
N ILE A 455 13.86 -10.45 9.79
CA ILE A 455 12.70 -11.26 9.48
C ILE A 455 11.49 -10.34 9.40
N LYS A 456 10.76 -10.39 8.29
CA LYS A 456 9.50 -9.69 8.10
C LYS A 456 8.34 -10.67 8.25
N PRO A 457 7.53 -10.61 9.34
CA PRO A 457 6.26 -11.32 9.45
C PRO A 457 5.19 -10.72 8.52
N ARG A 458 3.91 -11.05 8.71
CA ARG A 458 2.84 -10.29 8.07
C ARG A 458 2.85 -8.84 8.55
N ILE A 459 2.47 -7.93 7.66
CA ILE A 459 2.42 -6.49 7.91
C ILE A 459 0.97 -6.04 7.78
N GLY A 460 0.47 -5.32 8.79
CA GLY A 460 -0.88 -4.78 8.86
C GLY A 460 -1.06 -3.47 8.08
N GLY A 461 -0.57 -3.43 6.83
CA GLY A 461 -0.50 -2.24 5.98
C GLY A 461 0.81 -1.47 6.16
N GLY A 462 1.17 -0.68 5.16
CA GLY A 462 2.39 0.15 5.20
C GLY A 462 2.28 1.39 4.32
N PHE A 463 1.82 1.25 3.08
CA PHE A 463 1.54 2.33 2.12
C PHE A 463 2.73 3.28 1.89
N GLY A 464 3.95 2.81 2.10
CA GLY A 464 5.18 3.60 2.09
C GLY A 464 5.67 4.03 3.47
N GLY A 465 4.81 4.12 4.50
CA GLY A 465 5.19 4.50 5.86
C GLY A 465 6.24 3.57 6.49
N LYS A 466 6.22 2.29 6.13
CA LYS A 466 7.14 1.25 6.61
C LYS A 466 8.30 0.96 5.63
N GLN A 467 8.60 1.89 4.72
CA GLN A 467 9.66 1.76 3.70
C GLN A 467 11.03 2.23 4.17
N GLU A 468 11.13 2.87 5.31
CA GLU A 468 12.36 3.40 5.88
C GLU A 468 12.82 2.60 7.10
N VAL A 469 14.09 2.76 7.50
CA VAL A 469 14.62 2.29 8.78
C VAL A 469 14.25 3.32 9.82
N LEU A 470 13.10 3.17 10.43
CA LEU A 470 12.47 4.21 11.22
C LEU A 470 12.62 4.03 12.73
N MET A 471 12.57 2.80 13.23
CA MET A 471 12.50 2.52 14.64
C MET A 471 13.35 1.31 15.09
N GLU A 472 13.86 0.53 14.16
CA GLU A 472 14.52 -0.75 14.44
C GLU A 472 15.84 -0.59 15.19
N ASP A 473 16.48 0.57 15.09
CA ASP A 473 17.67 0.95 15.84
C ASP A 473 17.41 1.04 17.35
N VAL A 474 16.21 1.47 17.76
CA VAL A 474 15.84 1.64 19.18
C VAL A 474 15.87 0.31 19.95
N PRO A 475 15.04 -0.71 19.61
CA PRO A 475 15.10 -1.98 20.32
C PRO A 475 16.43 -2.70 20.10
N ALA A 476 17.12 -2.48 18.96
CA ALA A 476 18.43 -3.06 18.70
C ALA A 476 19.51 -2.56 19.67
N HIS A 477 19.63 -1.24 19.88
CA HIS A 477 20.54 -0.67 20.88
C HIS A 477 20.22 -1.16 22.29
N LEU A 478 18.93 -1.21 22.65
CA LEU A 478 18.48 -1.69 23.96
C LEU A 478 18.76 -3.20 24.15
N THR A 479 18.57 -4.02 23.10
CA THR A 479 18.94 -5.46 23.14
C THR A 479 20.46 -5.65 23.28
N ILE A 480 21.27 -4.83 22.63
CA ILE A 480 22.72 -4.86 22.76
C ILE A 480 23.14 -4.52 24.18
N ALA A 481 22.53 -3.50 24.81
CA ALA A 481 22.83 -3.06 26.16
C ALA A 481 22.37 -4.05 27.24
N THR A 482 21.17 -4.61 27.11
CA THR A 482 20.54 -5.45 28.13
C THR A 482 20.83 -6.93 27.97
N LYS A 483 21.21 -7.40 26.79
CA LYS A 483 21.33 -8.82 26.41
C LYS A 483 19.99 -9.58 26.53
N ARG A 484 18.85 -8.87 26.59
CA ARG A 484 17.49 -9.42 26.67
C ARG A 484 16.72 -9.09 25.41
N PRO A 485 15.69 -9.89 25.05
CA PRO A 485 14.74 -9.50 23.98
C PRO A 485 14.08 -8.18 24.31
N VAL A 486 13.87 -7.34 23.30
CA VAL A 486 13.18 -6.03 23.45
C VAL A 486 12.15 -5.88 22.35
N ILE A 487 10.92 -5.49 22.72
CA ILE A 487 9.87 -5.04 21.80
C ILE A 487 9.73 -3.53 21.89
N TYR A 488 9.62 -2.90 20.73
CA TYR A 488 9.17 -1.52 20.60
C TYR A 488 7.99 -1.48 19.63
N GLU A 489 6.87 -1.00 20.09
CA GLU A 489 5.65 -0.79 19.32
C GLU A 489 5.25 0.68 19.50
N TYR A 490 5.04 1.40 18.36
CA TYR A 490 4.62 2.78 18.40
C TYR A 490 3.22 2.90 18.98
N THR A 491 3.01 3.95 19.75
CA THR A 491 1.66 4.44 20.05
C THR A 491 1.05 5.05 18.81
N ARG A 492 -0.28 5.22 18.79
CA ARG A 492 -0.92 5.92 17.66
C ARG A 492 -0.46 7.38 17.56
N GLU A 493 -0.20 8.05 18.68
CA GLU A 493 0.38 9.39 18.68
C GLU A 493 1.80 9.39 18.09
N GLU A 494 2.63 8.38 18.38
CA GLU A 494 3.97 8.25 17.78
C GLU A 494 3.91 8.06 16.26
N GLU A 495 2.86 7.42 15.72
CA GLU A 495 2.65 7.32 14.27
C GLU A 495 2.43 8.70 13.63
N PHE A 496 1.73 9.63 14.30
CA PHE A 496 1.49 10.97 13.78
C PHE A 496 2.67 11.93 14.03
N THR A 497 3.41 11.74 15.12
CA THR A 497 4.44 12.70 15.56
C THR A 497 5.87 12.25 15.27
N GLY A 498 6.10 10.98 14.99
CA GLY A 498 7.44 10.40 14.81
C GLY A 498 7.64 9.57 13.56
N ALA A 499 6.56 9.12 12.90
CA ALA A 499 6.64 8.38 11.64
C ALA A 499 6.69 9.34 10.43
N ARG A 500 6.56 8.79 9.23
CA ARG A 500 6.62 9.56 7.97
C ARG A 500 5.24 9.96 7.48
N SER A 501 5.21 10.97 6.62
CA SER A 501 3.99 11.53 6.02
C SER A 501 4.23 11.81 4.54
N ARG A 502 3.18 12.20 3.80
CA ARG A 502 3.33 12.73 2.43
C ARG A 502 3.95 14.12 2.47
N HIS A 503 4.85 14.42 1.54
CA HIS A 503 5.43 15.77 1.37
C HIS A 503 4.33 16.78 1.00
N PRO A 504 4.09 17.83 1.78
CA PRO A 504 3.26 18.94 1.34
C PRO A 504 4.02 19.78 0.32
N MET A 505 3.31 20.34 -0.66
CA MET A 505 3.93 21.10 -1.75
C MET A 505 3.10 22.32 -2.13
N LYS A 506 3.80 23.38 -2.53
CA LYS A 506 3.24 24.55 -3.21
C LYS A 506 3.73 24.52 -4.65
N ILE A 507 2.81 24.49 -5.60
CA ILE A 507 3.13 24.19 -7.01
C ILE A 507 2.58 25.29 -7.90
N LYS A 508 3.43 25.78 -8.82
CA LYS A 508 3.07 26.73 -9.87
C LYS A 508 3.09 26.00 -11.21
N MET A 509 2.00 26.15 -11.96
CA MET A 509 1.87 25.64 -13.33
C MET A 509 1.83 26.79 -14.32
N LYS A 510 2.48 26.60 -15.48
CA LYS A 510 2.42 27.48 -16.62
C LYS A 510 2.37 26.65 -17.90
N THR A 511 1.34 26.85 -18.72
CA THR A 511 1.14 26.07 -19.95
C THR A 511 0.80 26.98 -21.12
N GLY A 512 1.56 26.86 -22.22
CA GLY A 512 1.30 27.50 -23.49
C GLY A 512 0.47 26.58 -24.40
N VAL A 513 -0.56 27.11 -25.02
CA VAL A 513 -1.46 26.34 -25.90
C VAL A 513 -1.81 27.09 -27.16
N LYS A 514 -2.09 26.34 -28.25
CA LYS A 514 -2.76 26.84 -29.45
C LYS A 514 -4.27 26.90 -29.23
N ARG A 515 -4.99 27.72 -30.01
CA ARG A 515 -6.46 27.77 -29.97
C ARG A 515 -7.14 26.45 -30.28
N ASP A 516 -6.46 25.57 -31.02
CA ASP A 516 -6.95 24.22 -31.33
C ASP A 516 -6.73 23.22 -30.16
N GLY A 517 -6.19 23.68 -29.04
CA GLY A 517 -5.89 22.88 -27.86
C GLY A 517 -4.55 22.14 -27.91
N THR A 518 -3.66 22.41 -28.85
CA THR A 518 -2.32 21.83 -28.87
C THR A 518 -1.43 22.49 -27.81
N ILE A 519 -0.87 21.71 -26.88
CA ILE A 519 0.10 22.18 -25.90
C ILE A 519 1.44 22.43 -26.59
N THR A 520 2.01 23.63 -26.43
CA THR A 520 3.27 24.06 -27.01
C THR A 520 4.42 24.07 -26.02
N ALA A 521 4.15 24.31 -24.75
CA ALA A 521 5.09 24.23 -23.63
C ALA A 521 4.36 23.96 -22.32
N ASN A 522 5.01 23.28 -21.40
CA ASN A 522 4.49 23.02 -20.06
C ASN A 522 5.60 23.22 -19.02
N GLU A 523 5.33 24.01 -17.98
CA GLU A 523 6.27 24.32 -16.91
C GLU A 523 5.62 24.08 -15.56
N MET A 524 6.36 23.44 -14.65
CA MET A 524 6.01 23.26 -13.26
C MET A 524 7.15 23.68 -12.36
N TYR A 525 6.86 24.48 -11.34
CA TYR A 525 7.74 24.72 -10.20
C TYR A 525 7.12 24.21 -8.92
N ALA A 526 7.85 23.40 -8.15
CA ALA A 526 7.39 22.85 -6.89
C ALA A 526 8.30 23.27 -5.72
N LEU A 527 7.74 23.88 -4.69
CA LEU A 527 8.37 24.03 -3.37
C LEU A 527 7.86 22.91 -2.46
N SER A 528 8.72 21.95 -2.17
CA SER A 528 8.43 20.76 -1.38
C SER A 528 9.01 20.87 0.03
N ASP A 529 8.25 20.50 1.04
CA ASP A 529 8.71 20.46 2.44
C ASP A 529 9.01 19.02 2.86
N THR A 530 10.26 18.73 3.21
CA THR A 530 10.69 17.42 3.70
C THR A 530 10.61 17.29 5.23
N GLY A 531 10.25 18.36 5.95
CA GLY A 531 10.36 18.40 7.41
C GLY A 531 11.81 18.43 7.88
N ALA A 532 12.06 17.88 9.06
CA ALA A 532 13.36 18.02 9.72
C ALA A 532 14.50 17.18 9.13
N TYR A 533 14.21 16.18 8.29
CA TYR A 533 15.21 15.27 7.70
C TYR A 533 14.95 15.00 6.24
N GLY A 534 16.02 14.82 5.45
CA GLY A 534 15.95 14.78 3.99
C GLY A 534 15.53 13.46 3.35
N CYS A 535 15.53 12.37 4.08
CA CYS A 535 15.03 11.03 3.71
C CYS A 535 14.85 10.77 2.20
N HIS A 536 13.62 10.86 1.70
CA HIS A 536 13.21 10.70 0.31
C HIS A 536 13.06 12.03 -0.47
N ALA A 537 13.62 13.12 0.02
CA ALA A 537 13.43 14.49 -0.51
C ALA A 537 13.55 14.58 -2.03
N LEU A 538 14.69 14.14 -2.58
CA LEU A 538 14.97 14.19 -4.02
C LEU A 538 13.98 13.36 -4.83
N THR A 539 13.81 12.10 -4.43
CA THR A 539 13.14 11.10 -5.28
C THR A 539 11.63 11.26 -5.27
N VAL A 540 11.00 11.59 -4.12
CA VAL A 540 9.56 11.92 -4.06
C VAL A 540 9.27 13.15 -4.89
N THR A 541 10.01 14.24 -4.67
CA THR A 541 9.76 15.50 -5.39
C THR A 541 10.06 15.36 -6.88
N GLY A 542 11.12 14.62 -7.26
CA GLY A 542 11.42 14.34 -8.66
C GLY A 542 10.30 13.62 -9.39
N ASN A 543 9.65 12.64 -8.74
CA ASN A 543 8.53 11.93 -9.34
C ASN A 543 7.27 12.81 -9.51
N THR A 544 7.12 13.90 -8.75
CA THR A 544 6.05 14.89 -8.94
C THR A 544 6.01 15.46 -10.37
N GLY A 545 7.18 15.84 -10.92
CA GLY A 545 7.27 16.26 -12.32
C GLY A 545 7.44 15.11 -13.30
N HIS A 546 8.38 14.19 -13.00
CA HIS A 546 8.77 13.10 -13.89
C HIS A 546 7.60 12.23 -14.38
N LYS A 547 6.63 11.92 -13.52
CA LYS A 547 5.47 11.08 -13.88
C LYS A 547 4.29 11.94 -14.33
N ALA A 548 3.88 12.95 -13.56
CA ALA A 548 2.66 13.68 -13.83
C ALA A 548 2.75 14.55 -15.11
N MET A 549 3.91 15.17 -15.41
CA MET A 549 4.06 15.97 -16.62
C MET A 549 4.35 15.14 -17.88
N ALA A 550 4.77 13.87 -17.73
CA ALA A 550 5.13 13.02 -18.86
C ALA A 550 3.93 12.57 -19.69
N LEU A 551 2.73 12.62 -19.13
CA LEU A 551 1.51 12.22 -19.84
C LEU A 551 1.19 13.14 -21.01
N TYR A 552 1.38 14.47 -20.86
CA TYR A 552 0.99 15.46 -21.86
C TYR A 552 2.18 16.05 -22.58
N VAL A 553 2.47 15.50 -23.75
CA VAL A 553 3.62 15.83 -24.59
C VAL A 553 3.30 16.80 -25.75
N GLY A 554 2.03 17.20 -25.88
CA GLY A 554 1.57 18.04 -26.97
C GLY A 554 1.12 17.25 -28.21
N ASN A 555 0.92 17.92 -29.34
CA ASN A 555 0.47 17.30 -30.59
C ASN A 555 1.33 17.74 -31.78
N GLY A 556 1.30 16.97 -32.89
CA GLY A 556 2.05 17.29 -34.12
C GLY A 556 3.57 17.31 -33.90
N GLU A 557 4.19 18.45 -34.18
CA GLU A 557 5.65 18.62 -33.99
C GLU A 557 6.05 18.64 -32.51
N TYR A 558 5.20 19.18 -31.63
CA TYR A 558 5.49 19.23 -30.18
C TYR A 558 5.48 17.82 -29.54
N ARG A 559 4.67 16.89 -30.05
CA ARG A 559 4.71 15.49 -29.60
C ARG A 559 6.05 14.81 -29.85
N LYS A 560 6.72 15.15 -30.96
CA LYS A 560 8.03 14.60 -31.33
C LYS A 560 9.18 15.22 -30.55
N ALA A 561 9.00 16.49 -30.15
CA ALA A 561 9.99 17.26 -29.39
C ALA A 561 9.24 18.13 -28.35
N PRO A 562 8.78 17.54 -27.25
CA PRO A 562 8.02 18.27 -26.24
C PRO A 562 8.89 19.32 -25.56
N ASN A 563 8.28 20.46 -25.19
CA ASN A 563 8.93 21.53 -24.45
C ASN A 563 8.41 21.47 -22.99
N ILE A 564 9.19 20.90 -22.08
CA ILE A 564 8.81 20.69 -20.69
C ILE A 564 9.90 21.22 -19.77
N ARG A 565 9.50 22.00 -18.74
CA ARG A 565 10.36 22.44 -17.65
C ARG A 565 9.81 21.96 -16.32
N PHE A 566 10.63 21.26 -15.55
CA PHE A 566 10.31 20.92 -14.17
C PHE A 566 11.43 21.38 -13.24
N TYR A 567 11.13 22.36 -12.39
CA TYR A 567 12.01 22.84 -11.35
C TYR A 567 11.39 22.60 -9.99
N ALA A 568 12.20 22.19 -9.02
CA ALA A 568 11.76 22.04 -7.64
C ALA A 568 12.88 22.36 -6.65
N ASP A 569 12.47 22.92 -5.50
CA ASP A 569 13.28 23.09 -4.32
C ASP A 569 12.67 22.27 -3.18
N VAL A 570 13.46 21.42 -2.53
CA VAL A 570 13.05 20.63 -1.39
C VAL A 570 13.71 21.17 -0.15
N VAL A 571 12.93 21.73 0.77
CA VAL A 571 13.45 22.46 1.92
C VAL A 571 13.24 21.72 3.22
N TYR A 572 14.17 21.94 4.16
CA TYR A 572 14.01 21.52 5.56
C TYR A 572 13.11 22.51 6.32
N THR A 573 12.28 21.96 7.22
CA THR A 573 11.51 22.71 8.22
C THR A 573 11.60 21.99 9.57
N ASN A 574 11.20 22.68 10.66
CA ASN A 574 11.14 22.06 11.99
C ASN A 574 9.81 21.34 12.23
N THR A 575 9.31 20.61 11.23
CA THR A 575 8.14 19.76 11.30
C THR A 575 8.54 18.27 11.24
N PRO A 576 7.69 17.33 11.67
CA PRO A 576 7.96 15.90 11.51
C PRO A 576 8.34 15.57 10.06
N PRO A 577 9.31 14.66 9.82
CA PRO A 577 9.83 14.39 8.49
C PRO A 577 8.77 13.81 7.56
N ALA A 578 8.79 14.23 6.30
CA ALA A 578 8.07 13.59 5.23
C ALA A 578 8.88 12.41 4.66
N GLY A 579 8.22 11.50 3.96
CA GLY A 579 8.82 10.30 3.38
C GLY A 579 7.97 9.68 2.29
N ALA A 580 8.04 8.37 2.14
CA ALA A 580 7.28 7.64 1.16
C ALA A 580 5.80 7.50 1.54
N PHE A 581 4.91 7.82 0.61
CA PHE A 581 3.48 7.53 0.70
C PHE A 581 3.01 7.08 -0.69
N ARG A 582 2.10 6.10 -0.75
CA ARG A 582 1.51 5.50 -1.95
C ARG A 582 1.29 6.53 -3.06
N GLY A 583 1.80 6.28 -4.26
CA GLY A 583 1.89 7.21 -5.37
C GLY A 583 3.20 8.00 -5.45
N TYR A 584 3.97 8.13 -4.35
CA TYR A 584 5.36 8.60 -4.25
C TYR A 584 5.66 9.87 -5.07
N GLY A 585 4.99 10.99 -4.72
CA GLY A 585 5.14 12.30 -5.40
C GLY A 585 4.16 12.51 -6.55
N VAL A 586 3.67 11.47 -7.17
CA VAL A 586 2.80 11.54 -8.35
C VAL A 586 1.42 12.14 -8.05
N PRO A 587 0.72 11.77 -6.94
CA PRO A 587 -0.56 12.43 -6.60
C PRO A 587 -0.44 13.94 -6.39
N GLN A 588 0.71 14.39 -5.82
CA GLN A 588 0.99 15.82 -5.65
C GLN A 588 1.13 16.53 -7.01
N GLY A 589 1.70 15.85 -8.01
CA GLY A 589 1.86 16.37 -9.37
C GLY A 589 0.56 16.35 -10.17
N TYR A 590 -0.25 15.29 -10.06
CA TYR A 590 -1.50 15.20 -10.81
C TYR A 590 -2.59 16.14 -10.30
N TRP A 591 -2.59 16.51 -9.03
CA TRP A 591 -3.51 17.54 -8.55
C TRP A 591 -3.41 18.82 -9.40
N PRO A 592 -2.26 19.52 -9.50
CA PRO A 592 -2.13 20.70 -10.33
C PRO A 592 -2.28 20.41 -11.83
N VAL A 593 -1.68 19.34 -12.36
CA VAL A 593 -1.70 19.04 -13.79
C VAL A 593 -3.12 18.84 -14.29
N GLU A 594 -3.90 17.96 -13.68
CA GLU A 594 -5.24 17.63 -14.14
C GLU A 594 -6.27 18.75 -13.90
N ARG A 595 -6.10 19.52 -12.80
CA ARG A 595 -6.88 20.74 -12.56
C ARG A 595 -6.56 21.81 -13.61
N HIS A 596 -5.29 21.97 -13.95
CA HIS A 596 -4.84 22.94 -14.94
C HIS A 596 -5.33 22.59 -16.35
N MET A 597 -5.27 21.31 -16.75
CA MET A 597 -5.83 20.84 -18.02
C MET A 597 -7.35 21.08 -18.11
N GLU A 598 -8.09 20.89 -17.04
CA GLU A 598 -9.52 21.17 -17.00
C GLU A 598 -9.83 22.67 -17.24
N LYS A 599 -9.10 23.57 -16.54
CA LYS A 599 -9.23 25.02 -16.69
C LYS A 599 -8.96 25.46 -18.13
N ILE A 600 -7.91 24.95 -18.74
CA ILE A 600 -7.52 25.26 -20.13
C ILE A 600 -8.61 24.79 -21.10
N ALA A 601 -9.07 23.55 -20.97
CA ALA A 601 -10.12 23.01 -21.86
C ALA A 601 -11.40 23.85 -21.80
N ARG A 602 -11.84 24.23 -20.59
CA ARG A 602 -13.01 25.11 -20.40
C ARG A 602 -12.82 26.50 -20.96
N ALA A 603 -11.67 27.13 -20.75
CA ALA A 603 -11.35 28.46 -21.29
C ALA A 603 -11.36 28.46 -22.81
N LEU A 604 -10.82 27.43 -23.45
CA LEU A 604 -10.82 27.24 -24.89
C LEU A 604 -12.15 26.70 -25.45
N LYS A 605 -13.11 26.33 -24.58
CA LYS A 605 -14.41 25.72 -24.92
C LYS A 605 -14.24 24.39 -25.69
N LEU A 606 -13.28 23.60 -25.29
CA LEU A 606 -12.99 22.25 -25.79
C LEU A 606 -13.58 21.20 -24.84
N ASP A 607 -13.94 20.03 -25.38
CA ASP A 607 -14.25 18.87 -24.53
C ASP A 607 -12.99 18.50 -23.72
N PRO A 608 -13.09 18.35 -22.39
CA PRO A 608 -11.94 18.10 -21.54
C PRO A 608 -11.30 16.73 -21.78
N ILE A 609 -12.03 15.75 -22.28
CA ILE A 609 -11.54 14.42 -22.65
C ILE A 609 -10.74 14.53 -23.97
N ASP A 610 -11.34 15.15 -24.98
CA ASP A 610 -10.71 15.31 -26.30
C ASP A 610 -9.42 16.15 -26.21
N PHE A 611 -9.41 17.22 -25.41
CA PHE A 611 -8.23 18.03 -25.16
C PHE A 611 -7.09 17.21 -24.54
N ARG A 612 -7.39 16.36 -23.53
CA ARG A 612 -6.39 15.50 -22.87
C ARG A 612 -5.86 14.43 -23.82
N LEU A 613 -6.75 13.69 -24.51
CA LEU A 613 -6.34 12.64 -25.45
C LEU A 613 -5.51 13.18 -26.63
N LYS A 614 -5.84 14.38 -27.13
CA LYS A 614 -5.08 15.05 -28.18
C LYS A 614 -3.61 15.22 -27.83
N ASN A 615 -3.30 15.51 -26.55
CA ASN A 615 -1.96 15.85 -26.09
C ASN A 615 -1.26 14.69 -25.35
N ALA A 616 -1.95 13.58 -25.07
CA ALA A 616 -1.41 12.45 -24.32
C ALA A 616 -0.37 11.67 -25.14
N ILE A 617 0.58 11.06 -24.46
CA ILE A 617 1.64 10.20 -25.01
C ILE A 617 1.02 8.95 -25.68
N HIS A 618 1.65 8.47 -26.76
CA HIS A 618 1.22 7.28 -27.49
C HIS A 618 2.23 6.14 -27.39
N ALA A 619 1.79 4.92 -27.71
CA ALA A 619 2.67 3.76 -27.84
C ALA A 619 3.72 3.99 -28.93
N GLY A 620 4.95 3.59 -28.67
CA GLY A 620 6.11 3.78 -29.53
C GLY A 620 6.85 5.10 -29.34
N GLU A 621 6.35 6.02 -28.51
CA GLU A 621 7.00 7.28 -28.18
C GLU A 621 7.97 7.10 -27.00
N TYR A 622 8.96 8.01 -26.92
CA TYR A 622 9.87 8.06 -25.78
C TYR A 622 9.20 8.73 -24.59
N HIS A 623 9.39 8.14 -23.40
CA HIS A 623 9.06 8.81 -22.15
C HIS A 623 9.91 10.11 -22.06
N PRO A 624 9.31 11.31 -22.00
CA PRO A 624 10.02 12.57 -22.23
C PRO A 624 11.15 12.82 -21.21
N PHE A 625 10.97 12.40 -19.96
CA PHE A 625 11.97 12.56 -18.91
C PHE A 625 13.06 11.48 -18.90
N SER A 626 12.92 10.39 -19.65
CA SER A 626 13.84 9.25 -19.57
C SER A 626 15.30 9.58 -19.89
N THR A 627 15.55 10.65 -20.67
CA THR A 627 16.89 11.14 -20.99
C THR A 627 17.34 12.31 -20.12
N ALA A 628 16.48 12.83 -19.24
CA ALA A 628 16.74 14.02 -18.45
C ALA A 628 16.87 13.75 -16.95
N TRP A 629 16.18 12.72 -16.43
CA TRP A 629 16.17 12.43 -15.00
C TRP A 629 15.93 10.95 -14.70
N ASN A 630 16.65 10.39 -13.73
CA ASN A 630 16.50 9.02 -13.25
C ASN A 630 16.92 8.92 -11.78
N GLU A 631 16.15 9.53 -10.87
CA GLU A 631 16.32 9.42 -9.41
C GLU A 631 17.78 9.64 -8.94
N GLY A 632 18.47 10.66 -9.48
CA GLY A 632 19.87 10.98 -9.16
C GLY A 632 20.91 10.08 -9.85
N ARG A 633 20.52 9.30 -10.87
CA ARG A 633 21.37 8.42 -11.68
C ARG A 633 21.43 8.89 -13.12
N GLU A 634 22.28 8.22 -13.89
CA GLU A 634 22.41 8.47 -15.34
C GLU A 634 21.09 8.14 -16.06
N PRO A 635 20.45 9.12 -16.72
CA PRO A 635 19.25 8.89 -17.49
C PRO A 635 19.52 8.03 -18.74
N ARG A 636 18.51 7.25 -19.14
CA ARG A 636 18.58 6.40 -20.35
C ARG A 636 17.26 6.44 -21.10
N PRO A 637 17.29 6.46 -22.46
CA PRO A 637 16.06 6.51 -23.25
C PRO A 637 15.15 5.31 -22.97
N GLU A 638 13.86 5.56 -22.77
CA GLU A 638 12.84 4.55 -22.56
C GLU A 638 11.65 4.75 -23.50
N ILE A 639 11.26 3.72 -24.21
CA ILE A 639 10.11 3.72 -25.12
C ILE A 639 8.88 3.18 -24.35
N VAL A 640 7.75 3.86 -24.47
CA VAL A 640 6.46 3.40 -23.98
C VAL A 640 5.88 2.42 -24.98
N HIS A 641 5.90 1.11 -24.65
CA HIS A 641 5.50 0.06 -25.61
C HIS A 641 3.99 -0.10 -25.73
N THR A 642 3.27 0.07 -24.62
CA THR A 642 1.81 -0.19 -24.57
C THR A 642 1.08 0.93 -23.87
N VAL A 643 -0.06 1.38 -24.44
CA VAL A 643 -0.91 2.45 -23.92
C VAL A 643 -2.37 2.06 -24.13
N GLY A 644 -3.05 1.70 -23.03
CA GLY A 644 -4.50 1.38 -23.03
C GLY A 644 -5.38 2.58 -22.63
N LEU A 645 -4.85 3.81 -22.64
CA LEU A 645 -5.53 4.99 -22.10
C LEU A 645 -6.86 5.30 -22.82
N GLU A 646 -6.92 5.22 -24.15
CA GLU A 646 -8.15 5.48 -24.90
C GLU A 646 -9.26 4.50 -24.51
N GLN A 647 -8.92 3.22 -24.33
CA GLN A 647 -9.86 2.19 -23.87
C GLN A 647 -10.28 2.44 -22.42
N CYS A 648 -9.36 2.86 -21.54
CA CYS A 648 -9.67 3.24 -20.17
C CYS A 648 -10.68 4.40 -20.14
N VAL A 649 -10.45 5.42 -20.95
CA VAL A 649 -11.36 6.56 -21.08
C VAL A 649 -12.73 6.11 -21.60
N ALA A 650 -12.78 5.32 -22.67
CA ALA A 650 -14.03 4.87 -23.26
C ALA A 650 -14.88 4.03 -22.27
N GLN A 651 -14.24 3.12 -21.54
CA GLN A 651 -14.92 2.27 -20.56
C GLN A 651 -15.37 3.07 -19.33
N GLY A 652 -14.51 3.96 -18.79
CA GLY A 652 -14.86 4.80 -17.66
C GLY A 652 -15.94 5.83 -17.97
N ARG A 653 -15.88 6.46 -19.17
CA ARG A 653 -16.90 7.38 -19.70
C ARG A 653 -18.28 6.72 -19.75
N ALA A 654 -18.34 5.48 -20.24
CA ALA A 654 -19.60 4.72 -20.27
C ALA A 654 -20.09 4.35 -18.85
N ALA A 655 -19.19 3.89 -17.96
CA ALA A 655 -19.55 3.44 -16.62
C ALA A 655 -20.06 4.57 -15.70
N ILE A 656 -19.52 5.80 -15.87
CA ILE A 656 -19.97 6.97 -15.11
C ILE A 656 -21.20 7.64 -15.73
N GLY A 657 -21.54 7.33 -17.01
CA GLY A 657 -22.62 7.97 -17.74
C GLY A 657 -22.28 9.40 -18.18
N TRP A 658 -21.06 9.63 -18.62
CA TRP A 658 -20.50 10.94 -18.94
C TRP A 658 -21.35 11.72 -19.93
N ASP A 659 -21.76 11.07 -21.04
CA ASP A 659 -22.48 11.72 -22.16
C ASP A 659 -23.85 12.24 -21.78
N ASP A 660 -24.50 11.63 -20.81
CA ASP A 660 -25.81 12.03 -20.30
C ASP A 660 -25.72 13.12 -19.20
N LYS A 661 -24.53 13.26 -18.57
CA LYS A 661 -24.33 14.09 -17.37
C LYS A 661 -23.52 15.35 -17.64
N TYR A 662 -22.38 15.26 -18.36
CA TYR A 662 -21.49 16.39 -18.59
C TYR A 662 -22.16 17.47 -19.46
N GLY A 663 -22.18 18.72 -18.94
CA GLY A 663 -22.86 19.83 -19.63
C GLY A 663 -24.38 19.80 -19.58
N ASN A 664 -24.99 18.83 -18.90
CA ASN A 664 -26.46 18.73 -18.78
C ASN A 664 -26.97 19.48 -17.55
N GLU A 665 -27.53 20.66 -17.76
CA GLU A 665 -28.06 21.53 -16.70
C GLU A 665 -29.25 20.90 -15.95
N GLU A 666 -30.08 20.09 -16.59
CA GLU A 666 -31.21 19.42 -15.96
C GLU A 666 -30.70 18.36 -14.97
N TRP A 667 -29.71 17.56 -15.37
CA TRP A 667 -29.06 16.58 -14.48
C TRP A 667 -28.31 17.28 -13.33
N ARG A 668 -27.58 18.37 -13.61
CA ARG A 668 -26.82 19.14 -12.60
C ARG A 668 -27.73 19.70 -11.51
N ASN A 669 -28.97 20.09 -11.87
CA ASN A 669 -29.96 20.68 -10.96
C ASN A 669 -30.95 19.62 -10.42
N ALA A 670 -30.90 18.36 -10.86
CA ALA A 670 -31.78 17.31 -10.38
C ALA A 670 -31.47 16.98 -8.92
N SER A 671 -32.46 17.06 -8.07
CA SER A 671 -32.36 16.66 -6.67
C SER A 671 -32.07 15.17 -6.59
N SER A 672 -31.15 14.79 -5.69
CA SER A 672 -30.95 13.39 -5.32
C SER A 672 -32.17 12.88 -4.56
N SER A 673 -33.13 12.29 -5.26
CA SER A 673 -34.22 11.56 -4.62
C SER A 673 -33.69 10.24 -4.03
N GLY A 674 -33.24 10.29 -2.78
CA GLY A 674 -32.95 9.07 -2.06
C GLY A 674 -31.78 9.14 -1.10
N PHE A 675 -31.98 9.73 0.07
CA PHE A 675 -31.47 9.24 1.34
C PHE A 675 -32.07 10.08 2.47
N ASP A 676 -33.30 9.82 2.84
CA ASP A 676 -33.83 10.08 4.18
C ASP A 676 -34.97 9.12 4.49
N GLY A 677 -34.76 8.24 5.47
CA GLY A 677 -35.78 7.33 6.01
C GLY A 677 -36.91 8.02 6.78
N THR A 678 -37.10 9.35 6.63
CA THR A 678 -38.19 10.10 7.23
C THR A 678 -39.02 10.84 6.17
N SER A 679 -40.25 10.42 6.07
CA SER A 679 -41.40 10.89 5.34
C SER A 679 -41.41 12.36 4.92
N GLN A 680 -41.59 12.57 3.63
CA GLN A 680 -42.01 13.70 2.80
C GLN A 680 -40.90 14.60 2.26
N PRO A 681 -40.77 14.68 0.91
CA PRO A 681 -39.89 15.63 0.24
C PRO A 681 -40.51 17.03 0.36
N SER A 682 -39.80 17.94 1.02
CA SER A 682 -40.15 19.37 0.91
C SER A 682 -39.39 19.95 -0.28
N ALA A 683 -40.08 20.32 -1.33
CA ALA A 683 -39.55 20.93 -2.54
C ALA A 683 -38.67 22.16 -2.35
N GLN A 684 -38.55 22.68 -1.12
CA GLN A 684 -37.73 23.85 -0.75
C GLN A 684 -36.30 23.48 -0.27
N ARG A 685 -36.02 22.22 0.13
CA ARG A 685 -34.68 21.81 0.57
C ARG A 685 -33.75 21.39 -0.59
N GLU A 686 -34.30 21.11 -1.76
CA GLU A 686 -33.61 20.51 -2.90
C GLU A 686 -32.95 21.53 -3.84
N SER A 687 -33.26 22.81 -3.74
CA SER A 687 -32.80 23.86 -4.67
C SER A 687 -31.33 24.29 -4.47
N HIS A 688 -30.68 23.88 -3.36
CA HIS A 688 -29.30 24.27 -3.04
C HIS A 688 -28.27 23.19 -3.36
N LEU A 689 -28.69 21.98 -3.72
CA LEU A 689 -27.78 20.90 -4.13
C LEU A 689 -27.44 21.01 -5.62
N ARG A 690 -26.17 20.76 -5.94
CA ARG A 690 -25.68 20.73 -7.34
C ARG A 690 -24.84 19.47 -7.56
N LYS A 691 -25.15 18.75 -8.64
CA LYS A 691 -24.34 17.61 -9.08
C LYS A 691 -23.25 18.05 -10.04
N GLY A 692 -22.16 17.32 -10.03
CA GLY A 692 -21.07 17.52 -10.97
C GLY A 692 -20.33 16.23 -11.29
N ILE A 693 -19.67 16.23 -12.43
CA ILE A 693 -18.91 15.09 -12.93
C ILE A 693 -17.53 15.56 -13.37
N GLY A 694 -16.50 14.77 -13.07
CA GLY A 694 -15.12 15.10 -13.40
C GLY A 694 -14.30 13.91 -13.82
N ILE A 695 -13.23 14.17 -14.55
CA ILE A 695 -12.25 13.17 -15.01
C ILE A 695 -10.84 13.61 -14.64
N ALA A 696 -9.96 12.62 -14.46
CA ALA A 696 -8.50 12.76 -14.51
C ALA A 696 -7.92 11.58 -15.29
N MET A 697 -6.89 11.85 -16.10
CA MET A 697 -6.10 10.83 -16.79
C MET A 697 -4.72 10.78 -16.14
N VAL A 698 -4.23 9.57 -15.86
CA VAL A 698 -3.00 9.40 -15.11
C VAL A 698 -2.09 8.31 -15.69
N MET A 699 -0.80 8.48 -15.45
CA MET A 699 0.27 7.55 -15.80
C MET A 699 1.20 7.41 -14.60
N GLN A 700 1.61 6.19 -14.26
CA GLN A 700 2.54 5.92 -13.16
C GLN A 700 3.75 5.12 -13.67
N GLY A 701 4.67 4.73 -12.82
CA GLY A 701 5.76 3.81 -13.13
C GLY A 701 5.53 2.41 -12.59
N THR A 702 6.27 1.44 -13.12
CA THR A 702 6.20 0.03 -12.70
C THR A 702 7.44 -0.40 -11.90
N ALA A 703 8.57 0.29 -12.05
CA ALA A 703 9.84 -0.04 -11.41
C ALA A 703 10.77 1.16 -11.50
N ILE A 704 11.94 1.07 -10.88
CA ILE A 704 13.05 2.01 -11.09
C ILE A 704 14.08 1.31 -11.96
N PRO A 705 14.28 1.73 -13.24
CA PRO A 705 15.18 1.07 -14.17
C PRO A 705 16.61 0.95 -13.63
N TYR A 706 17.24 -0.21 -13.87
CA TYR A 706 18.60 -0.54 -13.44
C TYR A 706 18.86 -0.47 -11.92
N LEU A 707 17.81 -0.27 -11.11
CA LEU A 707 17.91 -0.18 -9.66
C LEU A 707 17.16 -1.32 -8.98
N ASP A 708 15.89 -1.51 -9.35
CA ASP A 708 15.05 -2.50 -8.70
C ASP A 708 15.51 -3.90 -9.06
N MET A 709 15.79 -4.69 -8.01
CA MET A 709 16.23 -6.06 -8.12
C MET A 709 15.36 -6.95 -7.25
N GLY A 710 14.79 -7.99 -7.86
CA GLY A 710 14.09 -9.06 -7.18
C GLY A 710 14.85 -10.40 -7.28
N GLY A 711 14.67 -11.24 -6.29
CA GLY A 711 15.26 -12.58 -6.26
C GLY A 711 14.28 -13.65 -5.81
N ALA A 712 14.35 -14.81 -6.45
CA ALA A 712 13.56 -15.98 -6.13
C ALA A 712 14.38 -17.27 -6.17
N SER A 713 14.04 -18.22 -5.30
CA SER A 713 14.56 -19.60 -5.31
C SER A 713 13.39 -20.57 -5.23
N ILE A 714 13.42 -21.61 -6.07
CA ILE A 714 12.40 -22.67 -6.09
C ILE A 714 13.07 -24.01 -5.90
N LYS A 715 12.52 -24.82 -4.99
CA LYS A 715 12.99 -26.17 -4.69
C LYS A 715 11.82 -27.15 -4.80
N MET A 716 11.99 -28.25 -5.54
CA MET A 716 11.02 -29.34 -5.63
C MET A 716 11.13 -30.26 -4.41
N ASN A 717 10.00 -30.60 -3.80
CA ASN A 717 9.88 -31.53 -2.67
C ASN A 717 9.62 -32.95 -3.14
N ASP A 718 9.70 -33.93 -2.22
CA ASP A 718 9.56 -35.36 -2.48
C ASP A 718 8.21 -35.77 -3.09
N ASP A 719 7.15 -35.06 -2.79
CA ASP A 719 5.77 -35.25 -3.26
C ASP A 719 5.47 -34.56 -4.59
N GLY A 720 6.43 -33.79 -5.14
CA GLY A 720 6.26 -33.01 -6.36
C GLY A 720 5.72 -31.59 -6.12
N SER A 721 5.50 -31.19 -4.87
CA SER A 721 5.22 -29.80 -4.49
C SER A 721 6.50 -28.94 -4.51
N PHE A 722 6.37 -27.63 -4.33
CA PHE A 722 7.49 -26.69 -4.44
C PHE A 722 7.56 -25.71 -3.28
N ASN A 723 8.76 -25.46 -2.77
CA ASN A 723 9.05 -24.32 -1.92
C ASN A 723 9.47 -23.14 -2.79
N LEU A 724 8.75 -22.03 -2.71
CA LEU A 724 9.09 -20.76 -3.32
C LEU A 724 9.62 -19.80 -2.25
N LEU A 725 10.91 -19.47 -2.30
CA LEU A 725 11.58 -18.52 -1.43
C LEU A 725 11.76 -17.20 -2.19
N VAL A 726 11.17 -16.12 -1.74
CA VAL A 726 11.25 -14.80 -2.37
C VAL A 726 11.72 -13.74 -1.40
N GLY A 727 12.60 -12.84 -1.85
CA GLY A 727 13.01 -11.69 -1.05
C GLY A 727 11.93 -10.59 -0.96
N ALA A 728 10.93 -10.65 -1.83
CA ALA A 728 9.82 -9.70 -1.92
C ALA A 728 9.01 -9.63 -0.62
N THR A 729 8.42 -8.46 -0.36
CA THR A 729 7.65 -8.18 0.85
C THR A 729 6.16 -8.09 0.53
N ASP A 730 5.33 -8.95 1.16
CA ASP A 730 3.87 -8.82 1.15
C ASP A 730 3.42 -7.99 2.37
N LEU A 731 2.82 -6.83 2.12
CA LEU A 731 2.25 -5.94 3.13
C LEU A 731 0.70 -5.94 3.12
N GLY A 732 0.11 -6.99 2.58
CA GLY A 732 -1.32 -7.14 2.36
C GLY A 732 -1.72 -7.02 0.89
N THR A 733 -0.76 -6.76 0.01
CA THR A 733 -0.99 -6.61 -1.45
C THR A 733 -1.34 -7.92 -2.15
N GLY A 734 -1.07 -9.08 -1.52
CA GLY A 734 -1.23 -10.40 -2.13
C GLY A 734 -0.04 -10.81 -2.99
N SER A 735 1.11 -10.17 -2.85
CA SER A 735 2.30 -10.48 -3.65
C SER A 735 2.76 -11.93 -3.49
N ASP A 736 2.72 -12.50 -2.28
CA ASP A 736 3.05 -13.92 -2.07
C ASP A 736 2.15 -14.85 -2.91
N THR A 737 0.90 -14.46 -3.15
CA THR A 737 -0.07 -15.20 -3.98
C THR A 737 0.25 -15.07 -5.46
N VAL A 738 0.40 -13.85 -5.97
CA VAL A 738 0.63 -13.64 -7.40
C VAL A 738 1.99 -14.16 -7.86
N LEU A 739 3.03 -14.10 -7.01
CA LEU A 739 4.33 -14.70 -7.30
C LEU A 739 4.23 -16.24 -7.38
N ALA A 740 3.44 -16.85 -6.49
CA ALA A 740 3.15 -18.28 -6.52
C ALA A 740 2.35 -18.68 -7.77
N GLN A 741 1.34 -17.88 -8.18
CA GLN A 741 0.57 -18.13 -9.40
C GLN A 741 1.47 -18.14 -10.65
N MET A 742 2.34 -17.14 -10.80
CA MET A 742 3.25 -17.06 -11.94
C MET A 742 4.25 -18.22 -11.98
N ALA A 743 4.76 -18.66 -10.83
CA ALA A 743 5.65 -19.81 -10.75
C ALA A 743 4.89 -21.12 -11.05
N ALA A 744 3.69 -21.30 -10.51
CA ALA A 744 2.82 -22.45 -10.72
C ALA A 744 2.44 -22.61 -12.20
N GLU A 745 2.17 -21.50 -12.92
CA GLU A 745 1.92 -21.51 -14.38
C GLU A 745 3.07 -22.17 -15.15
N VAL A 746 4.30 -21.78 -14.85
CA VAL A 746 5.49 -22.31 -15.51
C VAL A 746 5.74 -23.78 -15.17
N LEU A 747 5.44 -24.18 -13.93
CA LEU A 747 5.66 -25.54 -13.43
C LEU A 747 4.52 -26.51 -13.77
N GLY A 748 3.38 -25.99 -14.29
CA GLY A 748 2.21 -26.79 -14.63
C GLY A 748 1.54 -27.44 -13.42
N VAL A 749 1.47 -26.70 -12.29
CA VAL A 749 0.85 -27.15 -11.03
C VAL A 749 -0.18 -26.13 -10.54
N PRO A 750 -1.16 -26.54 -9.73
CA PRO A 750 -2.04 -25.60 -9.07
C PRO A 750 -1.29 -24.85 -7.96
N ILE A 751 -1.82 -23.68 -7.56
CA ILE A 751 -1.16 -22.80 -6.57
C ILE A 751 -1.02 -23.45 -5.18
N GLU A 752 -1.87 -24.41 -4.83
CA GLU A 752 -1.83 -25.15 -3.56
C GLU A 752 -0.53 -25.91 -3.38
N ASP A 753 0.11 -26.33 -4.47
CA ASP A 753 1.40 -27.03 -4.45
C ASP A 753 2.59 -26.10 -4.22
N MET A 754 2.36 -24.78 -4.14
CA MET A 754 3.39 -23.77 -3.88
C MET A 754 3.41 -23.41 -2.40
N ILE A 755 4.51 -23.68 -1.71
CA ILE A 755 4.78 -23.27 -0.33
C ILE A 755 5.62 -21.99 -0.38
N THR A 756 4.96 -20.84 -0.21
CA THR A 756 5.63 -19.53 -0.30
C THR A 756 6.18 -19.10 1.05
N TYR A 757 7.46 -18.72 1.09
CA TYR A 757 8.13 -18.10 2.22
C TYR A 757 8.85 -16.84 1.76
N SER A 758 8.61 -15.71 2.42
CA SER A 758 9.08 -14.40 1.96
C SER A 758 9.84 -13.62 3.03
N SER A 759 10.79 -12.80 2.59
CA SER A 759 11.40 -11.70 3.35
C SER A 759 12.12 -12.11 4.64
N ASP A 760 13.02 -13.08 4.56
CA ASP A 760 14.02 -13.41 5.58
C ASP A 760 15.40 -13.25 4.96
N THR A 761 16.21 -12.34 5.50
CA THR A 761 17.49 -11.97 4.89
C THR A 761 18.54 -13.09 4.85
N ASP A 762 18.31 -14.18 5.58
CA ASP A 762 19.20 -15.34 5.57
C ASP A 762 18.73 -16.43 4.63
N PHE A 763 17.42 -16.65 4.52
CA PHE A 763 16.86 -17.78 3.78
C PHE A 763 16.33 -17.41 2.40
N THR A 764 15.96 -16.16 2.17
CA THR A 764 15.45 -15.72 0.88
C THR A 764 16.52 -14.99 0.07
N PRO A 765 16.50 -15.07 -1.26
CA PRO A 765 17.35 -14.24 -2.11
C PRO A 765 17.15 -12.76 -1.86
N PHE A 766 18.14 -11.95 -2.21
CA PHE A 766 18.06 -10.49 -2.08
C PHE A 766 16.94 -9.92 -2.92
N ASP A 767 16.22 -8.97 -2.33
CA ASP A 767 15.19 -8.17 -2.97
C ASP A 767 15.24 -6.74 -2.41
N LYS A 768 14.91 -5.76 -3.23
CA LYS A 768 14.89 -4.35 -2.79
C LYS A 768 13.77 -4.04 -1.80
N GLY A 769 12.70 -4.84 -1.79
CA GLY A 769 11.52 -4.65 -0.95
C GLY A 769 10.29 -4.16 -1.73
N ALA A 770 9.20 -3.86 -1.00
CA ALA A 770 7.93 -3.45 -1.60
C ALA A 770 7.85 -1.92 -1.70
N TYR A 771 8.09 -1.39 -2.91
CA TYR A 771 7.93 0.03 -3.28
C TYR A 771 7.84 0.15 -4.81
N ALA A 772 7.58 1.36 -5.32
CA ALA A 772 7.47 1.68 -6.76
C ALA A 772 6.53 0.73 -7.53
N SER A 773 5.61 0.06 -6.84
CA SER A 773 4.68 -0.97 -7.35
C SER A 773 5.38 -2.09 -8.14
N SER A 774 6.67 -2.31 -7.89
CA SER A 774 7.55 -3.14 -8.72
C SER A 774 7.43 -4.65 -8.46
N THR A 775 6.87 -5.08 -7.34
CA THR A 775 6.96 -6.47 -6.86
C THR A 775 6.44 -7.49 -7.88
N THR A 776 5.24 -7.28 -8.44
CA THR A 776 4.67 -8.23 -9.43
C THR A 776 5.50 -8.28 -10.70
N TYR A 777 6.04 -7.15 -11.14
CA TYR A 777 6.85 -7.07 -12.36
C TYR A 777 8.29 -7.57 -12.14
N ILE A 778 9.00 -7.08 -11.13
CA ILE A 778 10.42 -7.40 -10.88
C ILE A 778 10.57 -8.77 -10.21
N SER A 779 9.99 -8.93 -9.01
CA SER A 779 10.12 -10.19 -8.26
C SER A 779 9.34 -11.32 -8.92
N GLY A 780 8.23 -10.97 -9.64
CA GLY A 780 7.51 -11.91 -10.50
C GLY A 780 8.36 -12.45 -11.64
N THR A 781 9.08 -11.59 -12.34
CA THR A 781 10.02 -12.03 -13.38
C THR A 781 11.13 -12.93 -12.79
N ALA A 782 11.65 -12.61 -11.61
CA ALA A 782 12.63 -13.45 -10.92
C ALA A 782 12.05 -14.84 -10.57
N ALA A 783 10.79 -14.89 -10.06
CA ALA A 783 10.08 -16.14 -9.76
C ALA A 783 9.84 -16.98 -11.02
N VAL A 784 9.42 -16.36 -12.12
CA VAL A 784 9.25 -17.00 -13.43
C VAL A 784 10.58 -17.58 -13.94
N ASN A 785 11.67 -16.82 -13.82
CA ASN A 785 12.98 -17.29 -14.27
C ASN A 785 13.50 -18.45 -13.41
N ALA A 786 13.31 -18.42 -12.10
CA ALA A 786 13.62 -19.54 -11.21
C ALA A 786 12.78 -20.79 -11.55
N ALA A 787 11.47 -20.58 -11.81
CA ALA A 787 10.57 -21.66 -12.22
C ALA A 787 10.97 -22.28 -13.57
N LYS A 788 11.41 -21.48 -14.55
CA LYS A 788 11.92 -21.98 -15.85
C LYS A 788 13.15 -22.87 -15.66
N ILE A 789 14.08 -22.50 -14.77
CA ILE A 789 15.25 -23.34 -14.45
C ILE A 789 14.80 -24.68 -13.85
N VAL A 790 13.85 -24.68 -12.94
CA VAL A 790 13.30 -25.90 -12.33
C VAL A 790 12.54 -26.72 -13.35
N ALA A 791 11.68 -26.11 -14.15
CA ALA A 791 10.92 -26.76 -15.21
C ALA A 791 11.84 -27.48 -16.21
N GLU A 792 12.93 -26.84 -16.64
CA GLU A 792 13.91 -27.43 -17.54
C GLU A 792 14.56 -28.70 -16.93
N ARG A 793 14.98 -28.65 -15.66
CA ARG A 793 15.50 -29.79 -14.93
C ARG A 793 14.49 -30.92 -14.80
N ILE A 794 13.23 -30.62 -14.52
CA ILE A 794 12.12 -31.57 -14.49
C ILE A 794 11.95 -32.24 -15.86
N LYS A 795 11.93 -31.48 -16.96
CA LYS A 795 11.77 -31.96 -18.34
C LYS A 795 12.92 -32.88 -18.77
N ILE A 796 14.16 -32.49 -18.45
CA ILE A 796 15.35 -33.36 -18.70
C ILE A 796 15.19 -34.70 -17.98
N ARG A 797 14.81 -34.68 -16.69
CA ARG A 797 14.64 -35.90 -15.91
C ARG A 797 13.46 -36.74 -16.40
N ALA A 798 12.33 -36.11 -16.71
CA ALA A 798 11.15 -36.78 -17.26
C ALA A 798 11.46 -37.46 -18.60
N ALA A 799 12.14 -36.79 -19.53
CA ALA A 799 12.55 -37.36 -20.81
C ALA A 799 13.44 -38.59 -20.60
N ALA A 800 14.41 -38.51 -19.67
CA ALA A 800 15.28 -39.67 -19.33
C ALA A 800 14.48 -40.85 -18.78
N MET A 801 13.52 -40.60 -17.87
CA MET A 801 12.66 -41.64 -17.28
C MET A 801 11.75 -42.31 -18.33
N LEU A 802 11.12 -41.51 -19.19
CA LEU A 802 10.24 -42.01 -20.25
C LEU A 802 11.02 -42.80 -21.31
N ASN A 803 12.22 -42.39 -21.69
CA ASN A 803 13.10 -43.11 -22.61
C ASN A 803 13.61 -44.42 -22.01
N ALA A 804 13.92 -44.47 -20.70
CA ALA A 804 14.37 -45.69 -20.04
C ALA A 804 13.29 -46.80 -20.05
N GLY A 805 12.01 -46.45 -19.89
CA GLY A 805 10.87 -47.35 -20.00
C GLY A 805 10.71 -47.97 -21.38
N ARG A 806 11.19 -47.34 -22.45
CA ARG A 806 11.14 -47.83 -23.86
C ARG A 806 12.31 -48.71 -24.26
N GLN A 807 13.44 -48.65 -23.58
CA GLN A 807 14.64 -49.44 -23.90
C GLN A 807 14.54 -50.91 -23.48
N VAL A 808 13.53 -51.32 -22.74
CA VAL A 808 13.37 -52.70 -22.24
C VAL A 808 12.89 -53.66 -23.32
N ASP A 809 12.39 -53.19 -24.46
CA ASP A 809 11.90 -54.05 -25.55
C ASP A 809 12.91 -54.09 -26.71
N LYS A 810 14.02 -54.82 -26.50
CA LYS A 810 15.08 -54.95 -27.49
C LYS A 810 14.72 -55.84 -28.70
N GLU A 811 13.57 -56.51 -28.70
CA GLU A 811 13.19 -57.46 -29.77
C GLU A 811 12.21 -56.87 -30.82
N THR A 812 11.53 -55.76 -30.52
CA THR A 812 10.72 -55.08 -31.52
C THR A 812 11.37 -53.74 -31.90
N ARG A 813 12.22 -53.79 -32.96
CA ARG A 813 12.75 -52.58 -33.61
C ARG A 813 11.63 -51.80 -34.35
N ALA A 814 10.70 -51.27 -33.64
CA ALA A 814 9.95 -50.10 -34.10
C ALA A 814 10.72 -48.86 -33.59
N SER A 815 11.07 -47.93 -34.44
CA SER A 815 11.81 -46.69 -34.16
C SER A 815 11.05 -45.83 -33.18
N GLY A 816 11.15 -46.16 -31.90
CA GLY A 816 10.57 -45.33 -30.83
C GLY A 816 11.27 -43.99 -30.82
N GLN A 817 10.52 -42.90 -30.96
CA GLN A 817 11.02 -41.53 -30.87
C GLN A 817 11.66 -41.34 -29.48
N VAL A 818 12.91 -40.86 -29.44
CA VAL A 818 13.61 -40.52 -28.20
C VAL A 818 13.17 -39.08 -27.84
N TYR A 819 12.57 -38.92 -26.68
CA TYR A 819 12.15 -37.61 -26.22
C TYR A 819 13.34 -36.75 -25.77
N LYS A 820 13.29 -35.46 -26.10
CA LYS A 820 14.15 -34.41 -25.58
C LYS A 820 13.39 -33.63 -24.52
N ALA A 821 14.07 -32.82 -23.71
CA ALA A 821 13.47 -31.95 -22.70
C ALA A 821 12.42 -31.01 -23.33
N ASP A 822 12.71 -30.45 -24.50
CA ASP A 822 11.80 -29.49 -25.19
C ASP A 822 10.50 -30.17 -25.67
N ASP A 823 10.49 -31.50 -25.84
CA ASP A 823 9.28 -32.24 -26.23
C ASP A 823 8.30 -32.38 -25.05
N ILE A 824 8.78 -32.22 -23.80
CA ILE A 824 7.99 -32.47 -22.60
C ILE A 824 7.20 -31.19 -22.20
N LYS A 825 5.90 -31.35 -21.98
CA LYS A 825 5.02 -30.33 -21.41
C LYS A 825 4.72 -30.65 -19.97
N LEU A 826 4.71 -29.61 -19.13
CA LEU A 826 4.29 -29.70 -17.72
C LEU A 826 2.86 -29.22 -17.59
N VAL A 827 1.94 -30.08 -17.16
CA VAL A 827 0.50 -29.78 -17.04
C VAL A 827 -0.09 -30.67 -15.94
N ASN A 828 -0.86 -30.07 -15.03
CA ASN A 828 -1.62 -30.77 -13.98
C ASN A 828 -0.77 -31.82 -13.22
N ARG A 829 0.38 -31.40 -12.69
CA ARG A 829 1.32 -32.26 -11.94
C ARG A 829 1.96 -33.38 -12.76
N MET A 830 1.88 -33.33 -14.08
CA MET A 830 2.40 -34.33 -15.00
C MET A 830 3.40 -33.72 -15.98
N ALA A 831 4.43 -34.50 -16.30
CA ALA A 831 5.30 -34.25 -17.43
C ALA A 831 4.84 -35.18 -18.59
N ILE A 832 4.43 -34.61 -19.70
CA ILE A 832 3.71 -35.26 -20.79
C ILE A 832 4.54 -35.15 -22.08
N ALA A 833 4.80 -36.27 -22.73
CA ALA A 833 5.42 -36.34 -24.04
C ALA A 833 4.41 -36.17 -25.19
N PRO A 834 4.83 -35.87 -26.45
CA PRO A 834 3.94 -35.54 -27.56
C PRO A 834 2.93 -36.65 -27.93
N ASP A 835 3.26 -37.90 -27.65
CA ASP A 835 2.41 -39.09 -27.93
C ASP A 835 1.50 -39.46 -26.73
N GLY A 836 1.55 -38.70 -25.63
CA GLY A 836 0.71 -38.87 -24.46
C GLY A 836 1.36 -39.68 -23.33
N ASP A 837 2.57 -40.26 -23.57
CA ASP A 837 3.33 -40.86 -22.47
C ASP A 837 3.60 -39.81 -21.37
N SER A 838 3.48 -40.21 -20.13
CA SER A 838 3.57 -39.24 -19.04
C SER A 838 4.15 -39.82 -17.76
N VAL A 839 4.71 -38.94 -16.93
CA VAL A 839 5.21 -39.28 -15.61
C VAL A 839 4.84 -38.17 -14.63
N SER A 840 4.37 -38.52 -13.43
CA SER A 840 3.97 -37.51 -12.42
C SER A 840 5.19 -36.82 -11.82
N LEU A 841 5.03 -35.56 -11.42
CA LEU A 841 6.07 -34.79 -10.76
C LEU A 841 6.56 -35.44 -9.47
N ALA A 842 5.67 -36.09 -8.70
CA ALA A 842 6.06 -36.87 -7.52
C ALA A 842 7.01 -38.03 -7.85
N LYS A 843 6.76 -38.77 -8.96
CA LYS A 843 7.67 -39.82 -9.41
C LYS A 843 9.02 -39.26 -9.89
N ILE A 844 9.02 -38.08 -10.52
CA ILE A 844 10.23 -37.39 -10.94
C ILE A 844 11.04 -36.96 -9.72
N ALA A 845 10.39 -36.40 -8.71
CA ALA A 845 11.02 -35.95 -7.46
C ALA A 845 11.70 -37.13 -6.74
N LEU A 846 10.97 -38.22 -6.52
CA LEU A 846 11.51 -39.44 -5.92
C LEU A 846 12.64 -40.06 -6.74
N ASN A 847 12.54 -40.05 -8.08
CA ASN A 847 13.61 -40.48 -8.95
C ASN A 847 14.85 -39.61 -8.82
N ALA A 848 14.69 -38.31 -8.77
CA ALA A 848 15.79 -37.36 -8.62
C ALA A 848 16.52 -37.50 -7.27
N LEU A 849 15.79 -37.74 -6.19
CA LEU A 849 16.36 -37.79 -4.85
C LEU A 849 16.94 -39.16 -4.48
N HIS A 850 16.39 -40.28 -5.02
CA HIS A 850 16.65 -41.61 -4.48
C HIS A 850 17.14 -42.65 -5.50
N LYS A 851 17.33 -42.26 -6.79
CA LYS A 851 17.84 -43.17 -7.83
C LYS A 851 19.24 -42.75 -8.29
N GLU A 852 19.77 -43.45 -9.29
CA GLU A 852 21.06 -43.09 -9.88
C GLU A 852 21.08 -41.62 -10.36
N ASN A 853 22.26 -41.00 -10.26
CA ASN A 853 22.43 -39.58 -10.56
C ASN A 853 21.52 -38.66 -9.70
N GLN A 854 21.57 -38.86 -8.40
CA GLN A 854 20.81 -38.07 -7.43
C GLN A 854 21.10 -36.56 -7.57
N GLU A 855 20.05 -35.80 -7.55
CA GLU A 855 20.11 -34.35 -7.52
C GLU A 855 18.89 -33.74 -6.78
N GLN A 856 19.08 -32.60 -6.12
CA GLN A 856 17.98 -31.74 -5.69
C GLN A 856 17.59 -30.86 -6.87
N ILE A 857 16.37 -31.04 -7.39
CA ILE A 857 15.83 -30.14 -8.43
C ILE A 857 15.50 -28.80 -7.78
N MET A 858 16.29 -27.76 -8.10
CA MET A 858 16.10 -26.40 -7.61
C MET A 858 16.62 -25.37 -8.61
N GLY A 859 16.11 -24.17 -8.53
CA GLY A 859 16.54 -23.04 -9.37
C GLY A 859 16.56 -21.74 -8.57
N VAL A 860 17.53 -20.88 -8.86
CA VAL A 860 17.67 -19.54 -8.28
C VAL A 860 17.81 -18.55 -9.42
N ALA A 861 17.09 -17.44 -9.33
CA ALA A 861 17.20 -16.36 -10.30
C ALA A 861 17.02 -14.99 -9.65
N SER A 862 17.59 -13.98 -10.27
CA SER A 862 17.34 -12.57 -9.99
C SER A 862 16.95 -11.84 -11.27
N TYR A 863 16.30 -10.71 -11.11
CA TYR A 863 15.93 -9.86 -12.22
C TYR A 863 16.10 -8.38 -11.87
N VAL A 864 16.62 -7.61 -12.81
CA VAL A 864 16.70 -6.14 -12.78
C VAL A 864 16.12 -5.65 -14.10
N SER A 865 15.12 -4.78 -14.06
CA SER A 865 14.53 -4.26 -15.29
C SER A 865 15.34 -3.11 -15.87
N PRO A 866 15.54 -3.07 -17.20
CA PRO A 866 16.08 -1.91 -17.89
C PRO A 866 15.04 -0.82 -18.16
N VAL A 867 13.76 -1.08 -17.94
CA VAL A 867 12.62 -0.20 -18.25
C VAL A 867 11.60 -0.15 -17.09
N SER A 868 10.76 0.91 -17.10
CA SER A 868 9.66 1.12 -16.17
C SER A 868 8.35 1.32 -16.95
N PRO A 869 7.75 0.25 -17.53
CA PRO A 869 6.58 0.39 -18.38
C PRO A 869 5.43 1.02 -17.59
N PRO A 870 4.86 2.15 -18.05
CA PRO A 870 3.83 2.85 -17.30
C PRO A 870 2.48 2.14 -17.39
N PRO A 871 1.78 1.95 -16.26
CA PRO A 871 0.34 1.76 -16.26
C PRO A 871 -0.36 3.08 -16.57
N PHE A 872 -1.56 3.01 -17.16
CA PHE A 872 -2.41 4.15 -17.49
C PHE A 872 -3.78 3.98 -16.88
N ALA A 873 -4.42 5.10 -16.47
CA ALA A 873 -5.79 5.05 -16.00
C ALA A 873 -6.57 6.31 -16.34
N ALA A 874 -7.89 6.14 -16.44
CA ALA A 874 -8.87 7.20 -16.40
C ALA A 874 -9.72 7.04 -15.13
N GLN A 875 -9.72 8.08 -14.30
CA GLN A 875 -10.48 8.13 -13.05
C GLN A 875 -11.58 9.17 -13.16
N PHE A 876 -12.78 8.79 -12.78
CA PHE A 876 -13.98 9.63 -12.86
C PHE A 876 -14.62 9.76 -11.48
N ALA A 877 -15.20 10.93 -11.22
CA ALA A 877 -15.93 11.21 -10.00
C ALA A 877 -17.29 11.84 -10.30
N GLU A 878 -18.31 11.42 -9.57
CA GLU A 878 -19.61 12.09 -9.46
C GLU A 878 -19.73 12.64 -8.04
N VAL A 879 -20.13 13.90 -7.93
CA VAL A 879 -20.26 14.59 -6.63
C VAL A 879 -21.58 15.32 -6.53
N THR A 880 -22.06 15.50 -5.30
CA THR A 880 -23.14 16.42 -4.92
C THR A 880 -22.57 17.48 -3.98
N VAL A 881 -22.75 18.75 -4.35
CA VAL A 881 -22.31 19.91 -3.58
C VAL A 881 -23.49 20.67 -2.99
N ASP A 882 -23.45 20.93 -1.70
CA ASP A 882 -24.38 21.82 -1.01
C ASP A 882 -23.91 23.28 -1.14
N MET A 883 -24.64 24.08 -1.89
CA MET A 883 -24.32 25.49 -2.19
C MET A 883 -24.44 26.41 -0.96
N GLU A 884 -25.14 25.98 0.08
CA GLU A 884 -25.31 26.78 1.31
C GLU A 884 -24.16 26.59 2.28
N THR A 885 -23.72 25.32 2.44
CA THR A 885 -22.70 24.92 3.43
C THR A 885 -21.32 24.69 2.82
N GLY A 886 -21.24 24.47 1.51
CA GLY A 886 -20.03 24.05 0.83
C GLY A 886 -19.69 22.56 1.04
N ALA A 887 -20.58 21.78 1.68
CA ALA A 887 -20.36 20.36 1.88
C ALA A 887 -20.33 19.60 0.54
N VAL A 888 -19.40 18.67 0.40
CA VAL A 888 -19.23 17.82 -0.79
C VAL A 888 -19.44 16.37 -0.41
N THR A 889 -20.40 15.74 -1.07
CA THR A 889 -20.57 14.27 -1.05
C THR A 889 -20.04 13.71 -2.35
N VAL A 890 -19.16 12.73 -2.27
CA VAL A 890 -18.74 11.97 -3.45
C VAL A 890 -19.69 10.78 -3.59
N ASP A 891 -20.45 10.75 -4.69
CA ASP A 891 -21.50 9.74 -4.90
C ASP A 891 -20.93 8.47 -5.52
N LYS A 892 -20.04 8.63 -6.52
CA LYS A 892 -19.46 7.51 -7.27
C LYS A 892 -18.03 7.82 -7.70
N LEU A 893 -17.15 6.81 -7.61
CA LEU A 893 -15.82 6.80 -8.21
C LEU A 893 -15.71 5.62 -9.19
N VAL A 894 -15.23 5.89 -10.39
CA VAL A 894 -14.92 4.88 -11.40
C VAL A 894 -13.47 4.98 -11.79
N MET A 895 -12.75 3.85 -11.78
CA MET A 895 -11.40 3.76 -12.30
C MET A 895 -11.32 2.68 -13.37
N ALA A 896 -10.97 3.09 -14.58
CA ALA A 896 -10.56 2.19 -15.66
C ALA A 896 -9.04 2.24 -15.80
N VAL A 897 -8.37 1.08 -15.76
CA VAL A 897 -6.92 1.00 -15.64
C VAL A 897 -6.32 -0.05 -16.58
N ASP A 898 -5.26 0.34 -17.29
CA ASP A 898 -4.34 -0.53 -18.00
C ASP A 898 -3.13 -0.85 -17.11
N SER A 899 -3.14 -2.03 -16.52
CA SER A 899 -2.03 -2.60 -15.74
C SER A 899 -1.39 -3.82 -16.43
N GLY A 900 -1.47 -3.87 -17.76
CA GLY A 900 -1.06 -5.03 -18.52
C GLY A 900 -2.00 -6.22 -18.27
N VAL A 901 -1.47 -7.43 -18.32
CA VAL A 901 -2.20 -8.65 -17.98
C VAL A 901 -2.40 -8.74 -16.48
N ILE A 902 -3.62 -8.96 -16.02
CA ILE A 902 -3.97 -9.04 -14.61
C ILE A 902 -3.73 -10.47 -14.11
N VAL A 903 -2.72 -10.65 -13.25
CA VAL A 903 -2.35 -11.98 -12.72
C VAL A 903 -3.45 -12.54 -11.83
N ASN A 904 -4.01 -11.71 -10.95
CA ASN A 904 -5.09 -12.09 -10.04
C ASN A 904 -6.11 -10.94 -9.94
N PRO A 905 -7.25 -11.03 -10.61
CA PRO A 905 -8.24 -9.95 -10.61
C PRO A 905 -8.85 -9.69 -9.23
N LEU A 906 -8.90 -10.69 -8.34
CA LEU A 906 -9.45 -10.57 -7.01
C LEU A 906 -8.59 -9.65 -6.12
N THR A 907 -7.27 -9.87 -6.13
CA THR A 907 -6.32 -9.06 -5.34
C THR A 907 -6.06 -7.72 -6.00
N ALA A 908 -5.99 -7.65 -7.33
CA ALA A 908 -5.75 -6.42 -8.07
C ALA A 908 -6.88 -5.40 -7.89
N SER A 909 -8.16 -5.81 -7.99
CA SER A 909 -9.29 -4.90 -7.75
C SER A 909 -9.30 -4.39 -6.31
N GLY A 910 -8.92 -5.22 -5.34
CA GLY A 910 -8.76 -4.77 -3.95
C GLY A 910 -7.70 -3.68 -3.78
N GLN A 911 -6.60 -3.71 -4.56
CA GLN A 911 -5.61 -2.62 -4.56
C GLN A 911 -6.20 -1.32 -5.12
N ILE A 912 -7.02 -1.40 -6.15
CA ILE A 912 -7.68 -0.22 -6.75
C ILE A 912 -8.69 0.38 -5.78
N GLU A 913 -9.59 -0.43 -5.23
CA GLU A 913 -10.61 0.00 -4.26
C GLU A 913 -9.98 0.70 -3.05
N GLY A 914 -8.95 0.09 -2.45
CA GLY A 914 -8.22 0.68 -1.33
C GLY A 914 -7.44 1.95 -1.69
N GLY A 915 -6.88 2.02 -2.91
CA GLY A 915 -6.17 3.21 -3.39
C GLY A 915 -7.10 4.39 -3.66
N MET A 916 -8.26 4.14 -4.27
CA MET A 916 -9.30 5.17 -4.47
C MET A 916 -9.81 5.71 -3.13
N THR A 917 -9.99 4.84 -2.12
CA THR A 917 -10.41 5.27 -0.77
C THR A 917 -9.38 6.17 -0.09
N GLN A 918 -8.09 5.83 -0.18
CA GLN A 918 -7.03 6.70 0.34
C GLN A 918 -6.96 8.04 -0.39
N ALA A 919 -7.11 8.01 -1.71
CA ALA A 919 -7.11 9.22 -2.53
C ALA A 919 -8.34 10.09 -2.29
N LEU A 920 -9.48 9.48 -1.98
CA LEU A 920 -10.69 10.19 -1.57
C LEU A 920 -10.47 10.97 -0.27
N GLY A 921 -9.87 10.32 0.75
CA GLY A 921 -9.49 10.99 2.00
C GLY A 921 -8.55 12.17 1.74
N TYR A 922 -7.51 11.98 0.91
CA TYR A 922 -6.59 13.04 0.48
C TYR A 922 -7.29 14.20 -0.23
N ALA A 923 -8.34 13.91 -1.00
CA ALA A 923 -9.11 14.92 -1.72
C ALA A 923 -9.96 15.79 -0.81
N VAL A 924 -10.61 15.22 0.23
CA VAL A 924 -11.72 15.91 0.89
C VAL A 924 -11.57 16.11 2.41
N CYS A 925 -10.74 15.35 3.13
CA CYS A 925 -10.72 15.45 4.60
C CYS A 925 -9.35 15.27 5.28
N GLU A 926 -8.40 14.58 4.67
CA GLU A 926 -7.14 14.26 5.33
C GLU A 926 -6.13 15.40 5.26
N GLU A 927 -5.64 15.86 6.41
CA GLU A 927 -4.63 16.90 6.55
C GLU A 927 -3.92 16.78 7.89
N MET A 928 -2.61 17.03 7.93
CA MET A 928 -1.83 17.19 9.17
C MET A 928 -1.40 18.64 9.33
N ARG A 929 -1.86 19.29 10.38
CA ARG A 929 -1.55 20.69 10.70
C ARG A 929 -0.73 20.79 11.97
N TYR A 930 -0.05 21.90 12.13
CA TYR A 930 0.81 22.19 13.28
C TYR A 930 0.45 23.56 13.88
N ASP A 931 0.56 23.65 15.19
CA ASP A 931 0.44 24.94 15.88
C ASP A 931 1.74 25.79 15.71
N GLU A 932 1.72 27.02 16.22
CA GLU A 932 2.87 27.95 16.16
C GLU A 932 4.13 27.44 16.88
N LYS A 933 4.02 26.38 17.69
CA LYS A 933 5.13 25.74 18.38
C LYS A 933 5.62 24.45 17.70
N GLY A 934 4.96 24.04 16.61
CA GLY A 934 5.25 22.81 15.88
C GLY A 934 4.58 21.56 16.43
N ASN A 935 3.63 21.67 17.37
CA ASN A 935 2.86 20.51 17.83
C ASN A 935 1.85 20.08 16.78
N ALA A 936 1.76 18.78 16.53
CA ALA A 936 0.73 18.22 15.65
C ALA A 936 -0.67 18.43 16.26
N ILE A 937 -1.61 18.94 15.45
CA ILE A 937 -3.02 19.09 15.82
C ILE A 937 -3.72 17.73 15.67
N GLU A 938 -3.52 17.10 14.53
CA GLU A 938 -4.02 15.75 14.24
C GLU A 938 -2.98 14.73 14.72
N ARG A 939 -3.26 14.04 15.83
CA ARG A 939 -2.35 13.08 16.48
C ARG A 939 -3.00 11.76 16.90
N ASP A 940 -4.26 11.59 16.54
CA ASP A 940 -5.04 10.38 16.79
C ASP A 940 -6.10 10.19 15.69
N LEU A 941 -6.80 9.06 15.69
CA LEU A 941 -7.83 8.73 14.69
C LEU A 941 -9.18 9.43 14.95
N ASP A 942 -9.34 10.16 16.06
CA ASP A 942 -10.49 11.02 16.31
C ASP A 942 -10.36 12.37 15.58
N ARG A 943 -9.15 12.91 15.53
CA ARG A 943 -8.84 14.19 14.88
C ARG A 943 -8.45 14.04 13.41
N TYR A 944 -7.76 12.94 13.08
CA TYR A 944 -7.39 12.61 11.71
C TYR A 944 -8.40 11.63 11.14
N HIS A 945 -9.37 12.15 10.40
CA HIS A 945 -10.45 11.35 9.84
C HIS A 945 -9.98 10.52 8.64
N ILE A 946 -10.25 9.21 8.67
CA ILE A 946 -10.18 8.30 7.52
C ILE A 946 -11.57 7.70 7.28
N PHE A 947 -11.92 7.47 6.03
CA PHE A 947 -13.25 6.98 5.66
C PHE A 947 -13.61 5.66 6.35
N ARG A 948 -14.83 5.59 6.85
CA ARG A 948 -15.46 4.40 7.45
C ARG A 948 -16.35 3.71 6.43
N ALA A 949 -16.82 2.51 6.77
CA ALA A 949 -17.63 1.70 5.87
C ALA A 949 -18.96 2.36 5.47
N ASP A 950 -19.59 3.08 6.40
CA ASP A 950 -20.85 3.82 6.22
C ASP A 950 -20.72 5.13 5.42
N GLU A 951 -19.50 5.61 5.21
CA GLU A 951 -19.20 6.87 4.49
C GLU A 951 -18.76 6.63 3.03
N MET A 952 -18.62 5.38 2.63
CA MET A 952 -18.02 5.04 1.32
C MET A 952 -18.97 5.32 0.14
N PRO A 953 -18.48 5.98 -0.92
CA PRO A 953 -19.20 6.09 -2.19
C PRO A 953 -19.30 4.76 -2.92
N VAL A 954 -20.03 4.74 -4.01
CA VAL A 954 -20.00 3.62 -4.96
C VAL A 954 -18.64 3.57 -5.64
N LEU A 955 -17.95 2.44 -5.54
CA LEU A 955 -16.66 2.20 -6.19
C LEU A 955 -16.84 1.22 -7.36
N GLU A 956 -16.31 1.58 -8.54
CA GLU A 956 -16.31 0.71 -9.72
C GLU A 956 -14.92 0.61 -10.32
N THR A 957 -14.45 -0.63 -10.52
CA THR A 957 -13.13 -0.95 -11.09
C THR A 957 -13.28 -1.64 -12.43
N ILE A 958 -12.56 -1.16 -13.44
CA ILE A 958 -12.54 -1.72 -14.80
C ILE A 958 -11.07 -1.96 -15.19
N PHE A 959 -10.73 -3.19 -15.54
CA PHE A 959 -9.41 -3.52 -16.09
C PHE A 959 -9.45 -3.51 -17.62
N VAL A 960 -8.49 -2.80 -18.20
CA VAL A 960 -8.18 -2.84 -19.63
C VAL A 960 -6.86 -3.56 -19.77
N GLU A 961 -6.86 -4.76 -20.35
CA GLU A 961 -5.63 -5.54 -20.49
C GLU A 961 -4.90 -5.17 -21.78
N THR A 962 -3.62 -4.86 -21.64
CA THR A 962 -2.62 -4.81 -22.70
C THR A 962 -1.55 -5.87 -22.42
N PHE A 963 -0.68 -6.17 -23.36
CA PHE A 963 0.44 -7.10 -23.16
C PHE A 963 1.74 -6.33 -23.20
N GLU A 964 2.38 -6.15 -22.02
CA GLU A 964 3.67 -5.48 -21.91
C GLU A 964 4.82 -6.44 -22.30
N PRO A 965 5.53 -6.22 -23.42
CA PRO A 965 6.50 -7.17 -23.94
C PRO A 965 7.75 -7.33 -23.07
N SER A 966 8.03 -6.42 -22.18
CA SER A 966 9.18 -6.48 -21.27
C SER A 966 8.98 -7.44 -20.07
N HIS A 967 7.74 -7.96 -19.88
CA HIS A 967 7.42 -8.94 -18.83
C HIS A 967 6.96 -10.27 -19.42
N PRO A 968 7.37 -11.46 -18.86
CA PRO A 968 7.00 -12.78 -19.38
C PRO A 968 5.50 -13.02 -19.55
N PHE A 969 4.66 -12.42 -18.72
CA PHE A 969 3.20 -12.51 -18.78
C PHE A 969 2.52 -11.17 -19.14
N GLY A 970 3.26 -10.18 -19.62
CA GLY A 970 2.67 -8.93 -20.07
C GLY A 970 2.17 -7.97 -18.98
N VAL A 971 2.68 -8.09 -17.74
CA VAL A 971 2.21 -7.36 -16.55
C VAL A 971 2.79 -5.95 -16.48
N LYS A 972 2.01 -5.00 -15.93
CA LYS A 972 2.45 -3.70 -15.42
C LYS A 972 2.04 -3.53 -13.95
N ALA A 973 2.41 -2.43 -13.32
CA ALA A 973 2.04 -2.08 -11.95
C ALA A 973 0.55 -1.76 -11.79
N VAL A 974 0.03 -1.89 -10.55
CA VAL A 974 -1.37 -1.54 -10.22
C VAL A 974 -1.51 -0.86 -8.85
N ALA A 975 -0.50 -0.96 -7.98
CA ALA A 975 -0.70 -0.65 -6.56
C ALA A 975 -0.75 0.86 -6.23
N GLU A 976 -0.03 1.71 -6.96
CA GLU A 976 0.08 3.16 -6.67
C GLU A 976 -0.82 4.03 -7.54
N ILE A 977 -1.03 3.70 -8.80
CA ILE A 977 -1.81 4.48 -9.75
C ILE A 977 -3.26 4.81 -9.29
N PRO A 978 -3.95 4.02 -8.46
CA PRO A 978 -5.26 4.39 -7.96
C PRO A 978 -5.27 5.64 -7.07
N MET A 979 -4.11 6.01 -6.52
CA MET A 979 -3.96 7.21 -5.68
C MET A 979 -3.84 8.50 -6.48
N ASP A 980 -3.54 8.44 -7.80
CA ASP A 980 -3.01 9.58 -8.54
C ASP A 980 -4.10 10.56 -9.02
N GLY A 981 -5.27 10.05 -9.48
CA GLY A 981 -6.25 10.86 -10.20
C GLY A 981 -7.58 11.11 -9.49
N VAL A 982 -7.86 10.48 -8.32
CA VAL A 982 -9.14 10.69 -7.62
C VAL A 982 -9.29 12.14 -7.15
N ALA A 983 -8.25 12.70 -6.53
CA ALA A 983 -8.31 14.08 -6.03
C ALA A 983 -8.59 15.09 -7.15
N PRO A 984 -7.86 15.10 -8.28
CA PRO A 984 -8.20 16.02 -9.36
C PRO A 984 -9.55 15.70 -10.04
N ALA A 985 -9.96 14.42 -10.14
CA ALA A 985 -11.29 14.08 -10.67
C ALA A 985 -12.41 14.66 -9.81
N VAL A 986 -12.30 14.55 -8.47
CA VAL A 986 -13.23 15.16 -7.51
C VAL A 986 -13.21 16.70 -7.64
N GLY A 987 -12.01 17.32 -7.69
CA GLY A 987 -11.89 18.76 -7.88
C GLY A 987 -12.51 19.25 -9.20
N ASN A 988 -12.35 18.48 -10.30
CA ASN A 988 -12.96 18.76 -11.61
C ASN A 988 -14.49 18.60 -11.57
N ALA A 989 -14.99 17.59 -10.83
CA ALA A 989 -16.42 17.40 -10.61
C ALA A 989 -17.05 18.57 -9.80
N ILE A 990 -16.35 19.05 -8.79
CA ILE A 990 -16.79 20.24 -8.02
C ILE A 990 -16.84 21.49 -8.93
N LEU A 991 -15.79 21.72 -9.74
CA LEU A 991 -15.79 22.82 -10.72
C LEU A 991 -16.96 22.69 -11.70
N ASP A 992 -17.32 21.46 -12.11
CA ASP A 992 -18.47 21.22 -12.98
C ASP A 992 -19.79 21.53 -12.27
N ALA A 993 -19.93 21.15 -11.00
CA ALA A 993 -21.13 21.37 -10.20
C ALA A 993 -21.43 22.87 -9.95
N ILE A 994 -20.40 23.64 -9.59
CA ILE A 994 -20.60 24.98 -9.01
C ILE A 994 -19.95 26.11 -9.83
N GLY A 995 -19.13 25.80 -10.84
CA GLY A 995 -18.42 26.81 -11.64
C GLY A 995 -17.31 27.58 -10.90
N ALA A 996 -16.98 27.20 -9.65
CA ALA A 996 -15.97 27.85 -8.82
C ALA A 996 -14.76 26.94 -8.61
N ASP A 997 -13.56 27.54 -8.61
CA ASP A 997 -12.30 26.83 -8.45
C ASP A 997 -11.89 26.67 -6.98
N VAL A 998 -11.39 25.48 -6.63
CA VAL A 998 -10.66 25.20 -5.40
C VAL A 998 -9.31 24.61 -5.77
N ASP A 999 -8.23 25.36 -5.55
CA ASP A 999 -6.86 25.01 -5.98
C ASP A 999 -6.02 24.36 -4.89
N GLU A 1000 -6.65 24.08 -3.76
CA GLU A 1000 -6.04 23.52 -2.55
C GLU A 1000 -6.83 22.33 -2.05
N ILE A 1001 -6.18 21.20 -1.79
CA ILE A 1001 -6.77 20.05 -1.07
C ILE A 1001 -6.31 20.01 0.39
N PRO A 1002 -7.06 19.36 1.30
CA PRO A 1002 -8.37 18.76 1.08
C PRO A 1002 -9.42 19.82 0.73
N VAL A 1003 -10.37 19.46 -0.13
CA VAL A 1003 -11.47 20.32 -0.53
C VAL A 1003 -12.53 20.34 0.59
N THR A 1004 -12.24 21.07 1.64
CA THR A 1004 -13.13 21.18 2.81
C THR A 1004 -14.38 22.03 2.51
N PRO A 1005 -15.48 21.84 3.25
CA PRO A 1005 -16.69 22.67 3.09
C PRO A 1005 -16.38 24.18 3.19
N GLU A 1006 -15.48 24.59 4.06
CA GLU A 1006 -15.06 25.98 4.19
C GLU A 1006 -14.39 26.53 2.92
N LYS A 1007 -13.51 25.75 2.28
CA LYS A 1007 -12.81 26.13 1.04
C LYS A 1007 -13.80 26.28 -0.11
N VAL A 1008 -14.72 25.31 -0.25
CA VAL A 1008 -15.80 25.37 -1.26
C VAL A 1008 -16.71 26.55 -1.04
N TRP A 1009 -17.14 26.79 0.21
CA TRP A 1009 -17.99 27.94 0.54
C TRP A 1009 -17.31 29.29 0.25
N LYS A 1010 -16.00 29.42 0.54
CA LYS A 1010 -15.22 30.61 0.18
C LYS A 1010 -15.14 30.79 -1.35
N ALA A 1011 -14.91 29.74 -2.11
CA ALA A 1011 -14.89 29.78 -3.57
C ALA A 1011 -16.24 30.25 -4.15
N LEU A 1012 -17.36 29.72 -3.62
CA LEU A 1012 -18.71 30.15 -3.99
C LEU A 1012 -18.98 31.64 -3.73
N LYS A 1013 -18.35 32.25 -2.71
CA LYS A 1013 -18.51 33.67 -2.40
C LYS A 1013 -17.65 34.59 -3.25
N SER A 1014 -16.63 34.05 -3.91
CA SER A 1014 -15.69 34.80 -4.76
C SER A 1014 -16.15 34.86 -6.23
N THR A 1015 -17.09 34.01 -6.62
CA THR A 1015 -17.79 34.03 -7.91
C THR A 1015 -19.06 34.86 -7.84
#